data_aed00fef6c1b6b3816e35ade56127c5c
#
_entry.id   aed00fef6c1b6b3816e35ade56127c5c
#
_cell.length_a   1.000
_cell.length_b   1.000
_cell.length_c   1.000
_cell.angle_alpha   90.00
_cell.angle_beta   90.00
_cell.angle_gamma   90.00
#
_symmetry.space_group_name_H-M   'P 1'
#
loop_
_entity.id
_entity.type
_entity.pdbx_description
1 polymer ?
#
loop_
_entity_poly.entity_id
_entity_poly.type
_entity_poly.pdbx_seq_one_letter_code
_entity_poly.pdbx_strand_id
1 'polypeptide(L)'
;MNEIERIKQLRKLLHEYNHNYYVQNMPTVTDREFDELMHELQSLEEKHPELYDPNSPTQRVGSDLTQGFTQVEHKYPMLSLANTYNEQDVQDWYESVKRGLEGEDFEVCCEMKYDGLSISLTYENGRLVRGVTRGDGVVGDDVTANVKTIRCIPLVLNENAGYPDKFEIRGEILMPWKVFDDLNAQREAAEEPLFANPRNAASGTLKSQDPRLVADRHLDCYLYYLLGETLPSDGHFENLAEAAKWGFKISQGMRKVKTLQEIYDFINYWDVERKNLPVATDGIVLKVNSLRQQQHLGYTAKSPRWAIAYKFKAEQATTRLESVSFQVGRTGAVTPVANMDAVRLAGTMVKRATLNNEDFIKNLDLHIDDYVYVEKGGEIIPKIVGVDVSKRSAEAQPVKFIDRCPECGTPLVRYEGEAAHYCPNDTGCPPQIKGRIEHFIARKAMNIDSLGPETVDDYYRRGLIHNIADLYCIQVQDINGSGNRERSARKIVASIEASKQVPFERVVFALGIRFVGETSARLLARHFKSMDALQNASLQQLIDVDGVGEVIAKSIITYFHNAANLEIVNRLREYGLQMQLSSEQIANTTNKLEGKSIVISGVFSKHSRDEYKAMIEQNGGKNVGSISGKTSFILAGENMGPSKLQKAEKLGVQIVDEDTFLSMLE
;
A
#
# COMPACT_ATOMS: atom_id res chain seq x y z
N MET A 1 -8.93 -48.89 -15.29
CA MET A 1 -8.30 -47.57 -15.39
C MET A 1 -6.94 -47.69 -14.73
N ASN A 2 -5.87 -47.23 -15.36
CA ASN A 2 -4.53 -47.22 -14.78
C ASN A 2 -4.49 -46.20 -13.63
N GLU A 3 -3.70 -46.43 -12.56
CA GLU A 3 -3.59 -45.53 -11.41
C GLU A 3 -3.18 -44.08 -11.81
N ILE A 4 -2.30 -43.95 -12.79
CA ILE A 4 -1.88 -42.66 -13.36
C ILE A 4 -3.05 -41.90 -14.01
N GLU A 5 -3.89 -42.57 -14.77
CA GLU A 5 -5.09 -41.99 -15.37
C GLU A 5 -6.11 -41.62 -14.30
N ARG A 6 -6.22 -42.41 -13.24
CA ARG A 6 -7.11 -42.15 -12.12
C ARG A 6 -6.67 -40.90 -11.32
N ILE A 7 -5.38 -40.72 -11.08
CA ILE A 7 -4.82 -39.49 -10.44
C ILE A 7 -5.21 -38.24 -11.26
N LYS A 8 -5.00 -38.28 -12.58
CA LYS A 8 -5.36 -37.15 -13.46
C LYS A 8 -6.85 -36.84 -13.42
N GLN A 9 -7.68 -37.87 -13.48
CA GLN A 9 -9.13 -37.74 -13.40
C GLN A 9 -9.58 -37.13 -12.06
N LEU A 10 -9.06 -37.66 -10.95
CA LEU A 10 -9.41 -37.20 -9.61
C LEU A 10 -9.00 -35.73 -9.39
N ARG A 11 -7.79 -35.32 -9.82
CA ARG A 11 -7.35 -33.94 -9.76
C ARG A 11 -8.33 -33.00 -10.47
N LYS A 12 -8.70 -33.34 -11.70
CA LYS A 12 -9.65 -32.56 -12.50
C LYS A 12 -11.01 -32.46 -11.82
N LEU A 13 -11.56 -33.58 -11.36
CA LEU A 13 -12.88 -33.67 -10.73
C LEU A 13 -12.93 -32.85 -9.43
N LEU A 14 -11.91 -32.97 -8.59
CA LEU A 14 -11.82 -32.23 -7.31
C LEU A 14 -11.60 -30.71 -7.49
N HIS A 15 -10.90 -30.27 -8.54
CA HIS A 15 -10.84 -28.87 -8.91
C HIS A 15 -12.21 -28.33 -9.34
N GLU A 16 -12.95 -29.07 -10.16
CA GLU A 16 -14.29 -28.72 -10.60
C GLU A 16 -15.28 -28.65 -9.42
N TYR A 17 -15.25 -29.60 -8.48
CA TYR A 17 -16.11 -29.60 -7.30
C TYR A 17 -15.79 -28.44 -6.35
N ASN A 18 -14.52 -28.12 -6.17
CA ASN A 18 -14.11 -26.93 -5.42
C ASN A 18 -14.64 -25.64 -6.07
N HIS A 19 -14.54 -25.53 -7.39
CA HIS A 19 -15.07 -24.38 -8.12
C HIS A 19 -16.59 -24.25 -7.95
N ASN A 20 -17.33 -25.34 -8.16
CA ASN A 20 -18.79 -25.33 -8.02
C ASN A 20 -19.24 -24.94 -6.61
N TYR A 21 -18.56 -25.46 -5.59
CA TYR A 21 -18.90 -25.17 -4.19
C TYR A 21 -18.53 -23.74 -3.76
N TYR A 22 -17.26 -23.33 -3.94
CA TYR A 22 -16.72 -22.10 -3.35
C TYR A 22 -16.82 -20.86 -4.24
N VAL A 23 -16.97 -21.02 -5.55
CA VAL A 23 -17.08 -19.90 -6.50
C VAL A 23 -18.51 -19.74 -7.00
N GLN A 24 -19.17 -20.83 -7.38
CA GLN A 24 -20.54 -20.77 -7.93
C GLN A 24 -21.63 -20.93 -6.88
N ASN A 25 -21.32 -21.31 -5.63
CA ASN A 25 -22.29 -21.66 -4.58
C ASN A 25 -23.33 -22.73 -5.02
N MET A 26 -22.92 -23.64 -5.88
CA MET A 26 -23.76 -24.74 -6.41
C MET A 26 -23.06 -26.09 -6.23
N PRO A 27 -23.03 -26.67 -5.02
CA PRO A 27 -22.39 -27.96 -4.78
C PRO A 27 -23.07 -29.05 -5.62
N THR A 28 -22.24 -29.86 -6.33
CA THR A 28 -22.70 -30.96 -7.17
C THR A 28 -22.46 -32.31 -6.53
N VAL A 29 -21.75 -32.35 -5.40
CA VAL A 29 -21.47 -33.55 -4.59
C VAL A 29 -21.65 -33.24 -3.11
N THR A 30 -21.85 -34.24 -2.28
CA THR A 30 -21.88 -34.10 -0.82
C THR A 30 -20.46 -33.97 -0.26
N ASP A 31 -20.32 -33.37 0.93
CA ASP A 31 -19.01 -33.26 1.61
C ASP A 31 -18.36 -34.62 1.79
N ARG A 32 -19.15 -35.67 2.11
CA ARG A 32 -18.65 -37.02 2.28
C ARG A 32 -18.08 -37.60 0.97
N GLU A 33 -18.76 -37.43 -0.14
CA GLU A 33 -18.29 -37.92 -1.46
C GLU A 33 -17.02 -37.17 -1.87
N PHE A 34 -16.94 -35.89 -1.59
CA PHE A 34 -15.73 -35.09 -1.82
C PHE A 34 -14.55 -35.61 -1.01
N ASP A 35 -14.74 -35.86 0.30
CA ASP A 35 -13.71 -36.37 1.21
C ASP A 35 -13.23 -37.76 0.80
N GLU A 36 -14.13 -38.65 0.40
CA GLU A 36 -13.77 -39.99 -0.10
C GLU A 36 -12.89 -39.91 -1.35
N LEU A 37 -13.20 -39.05 -2.32
CA LEU A 37 -12.39 -38.82 -3.52
C LEU A 37 -11.04 -38.14 -3.20
N MET A 38 -11.01 -37.27 -2.23
CA MET A 38 -9.78 -36.62 -1.76
C MET A 38 -8.82 -37.63 -1.12
N HIS A 39 -9.33 -38.54 -0.28
CA HIS A 39 -8.56 -39.62 0.32
C HIS A 39 -8.05 -40.61 -0.73
N GLU A 40 -8.87 -40.94 -1.73
CA GLU A 40 -8.43 -41.79 -2.85
C GLU A 40 -7.26 -41.16 -3.60
N LEU A 41 -7.36 -39.83 -3.92
CA LEU A 41 -6.30 -39.12 -4.60
C LEU A 41 -5.02 -39.09 -3.77
N GLN A 42 -5.11 -38.77 -2.47
CA GLN A 42 -3.96 -38.72 -1.57
C GLN A 42 -3.24 -40.07 -1.52
N SER A 43 -3.99 -41.17 -1.37
CA SER A 43 -3.43 -42.54 -1.33
C SER A 43 -2.72 -42.92 -2.63
N LEU A 44 -3.24 -42.49 -3.78
CA LEU A 44 -2.62 -42.72 -5.08
C LEU A 44 -1.38 -41.88 -5.30
N GLU A 45 -1.39 -40.61 -4.90
CA GLU A 45 -0.22 -39.70 -4.99
C GLU A 45 0.92 -40.17 -4.09
N GLU A 46 0.65 -40.72 -2.90
CA GLU A 46 1.66 -41.31 -2.02
C GLU A 46 2.36 -42.52 -2.65
N LYS A 47 1.66 -43.29 -3.48
CA LYS A 47 2.24 -44.42 -4.23
C LYS A 47 3.04 -44.00 -5.46
N HIS A 48 2.76 -42.80 -5.98
CA HIS A 48 3.34 -42.26 -7.20
C HIS A 48 4.02 -40.91 -6.98
N PRO A 49 5.08 -40.84 -6.15
CA PRO A 49 5.76 -39.57 -5.84
C PRO A 49 6.38 -38.88 -7.07
N GLU A 50 6.65 -39.65 -8.15
CA GLU A 50 7.13 -39.13 -9.44
C GLU A 50 6.06 -38.25 -10.16
N LEU A 51 4.78 -38.34 -9.77
CA LEU A 51 3.69 -37.56 -10.29
C LEU A 51 3.37 -36.33 -9.38
N TYR A 52 4.28 -35.95 -8.51
CA TYR A 52 4.09 -34.80 -7.64
C TYR A 52 3.68 -33.56 -8.43
N ASP A 53 2.59 -32.92 -8.00
CA ASP A 53 2.07 -31.69 -8.56
C ASP A 53 1.82 -30.67 -7.43
N PRO A 54 2.57 -29.56 -7.37
CA PRO A 54 2.39 -28.54 -6.31
C PRO A 54 1.01 -27.87 -6.33
N ASN A 55 0.24 -28.05 -7.39
CA ASN A 55 -1.13 -27.54 -7.53
C ASN A 55 -2.20 -28.65 -7.46
N SER A 56 -1.85 -29.85 -7.02
CA SER A 56 -2.85 -30.90 -6.71
C SER A 56 -3.80 -30.40 -5.61
N PRO A 57 -5.09 -30.78 -5.64
CA PRO A 57 -6.02 -30.51 -4.53
C PRO A 57 -5.49 -30.98 -3.16
N THR A 58 -4.70 -32.06 -3.12
CA THR A 58 -4.07 -32.59 -1.89
C THR A 58 -2.97 -31.68 -1.33
N GLN A 59 -2.38 -30.81 -2.15
CA GLN A 59 -1.31 -29.87 -1.74
C GLN A 59 -1.84 -28.52 -1.22
N ARG A 60 -3.16 -28.34 -1.08
CA ARG A 60 -3.75 -27.12 -0.53
C ARG A 60 -3.37 -26.88 0.93
N VAL A 61 -3.10 -27.93 1.69
CA VAL A 61 -2.69 -27.83 3.09
C VAL A 61 -1.26 -28.34 3.20
N GLY A 62 -0.28 -27.40 3.18
CA GLY A 62 1.13 -27.71 3.42
C GLY A 62 1.37 -28.20 4.86
N SER A 63 2.32 -29.10 5.05
CA SER A 63 2.67 -29.68 6.36
C SER A 63 3.71 -28.85 7.13
N ASP A 64 4.42 -27.92 6.48
CA ASP A 64 5.61 -27.28 7.04
C ASP A 64 5.36 -25.84 7.52
N LEU A 65 5.84 -25.52 8.72
CA LEU A 65 5.88 -24.16 9.23
C LEU A 65 6.81 -23.28 8.39
N THR A 66 6.30 -22.18 7.91
CA THR A 66 7.08 -21.20 7.16
C THR A 66 8.02 -20.43 8.10
N GLN A 67 9.32 -20.40 7.84
CA GLN A 67 10.31 -19.72 8.71
C GLN A 67 10.38 -18.19 8.50
N GLY A 68 9.32 -17.58 7.99
CA GLY A 68 9.21 -16.18 7.57
C GLY A 68 8.79 -16.11 6.11
N PHE A 69 8.37 -14.92 5.67
CA PHE A 69 7.96 -14.69 4.29
C PHE A 69 9.12 -14.07 3.50
N THR A 70 9.38 -14.61 2.31
CA THR A 70 10.31 -14.00 1.36
C THR A 70 9.67 -12.74 0.78
N GLN A 71 10.44 -11.67 0.66
CA GLN A 71 9.98 -10.44 0.00
C GLN A 71 10.15 -10.56 -1.51
N VAL A 72 9.12 -10.12 -2.24
CA VAL A 72 9.05 -10.18 -3.71
C VAL A 72 8.68 -8.81 -4.25
N GLU A 73 9.40 -8.33 -5.24
CA GLU A 73 9.08 -7.11 -5.97
C GLU A 73 7.92 -7.36 -6.94
N HIS A 74 6.96 -6.43 -6.98
CA HIS A 74 5.83 -6.49 -7.89
C HIS A 74 6.24 -6.09 -9.31
N LYS A 75 5.92 -6.92 -10.31
CA LYS A 75 6.11 -6.57 -11.73
C LYS A 75 5.33 -5.30 -12.08
N TYR A 76 4.14 -5.15 -11.54
CA TYR A 76 3.30 -3.95 -11.67
C TYR A 76 3.07 -3.35 -10.27
N PRO A 77 3.35 -2.05 -10.03
CA PRO A 77 3.13 -1.42 -8.72
C PRO A 77 1.67 -1.55 -8.24
N MET A 78 1.47 -1.76 -6.94
CA MET A 78 0.15 -1.83 -6.31
C MET A 78 -0.18 -0.49 -5.63
N LEU A 79 -0.66 0.46 -6.42
CA LEU A 79 -0.96 1.81 -5.95
C LEU A 79 -2.26 1.87 -5.13
N SER A 80 -2.32 2.82 -4.20
CA SER A 80 -3.56 3.17 -3.51
C SER A 80 -4.48 3.99 -4.41
N LEU A 81 -5.79 3.95 -4.16
CA LEU A 81 -6.77 4.80 -4.84
C LEU A 81 -6.93 6.12 -4.08
N ALA A 82 -7.21 7.21 -4.79
CA ALA A 82 -7.67 8.45 -4.18
C ALA A 82 -9.08 8.24 -3.60
N ASN A 83 -9.34 8.76 -2.41
CA ASN A 83 -10.65 8.65 -1.76
C ASN A 83 -11.52 9.87 -2.08
N THR A 84 -12.81 9.62 -2.25
CA THR A 84 -13.88 10.62 -2.36
C THR A 84 -14.98 10.29 -1.36
N TYR A 85 -15.74 11.29 -0.92
CA TYR A 85 -16.68 11.13 0.19
C TYR A 85 -18.08 11.68 -0.10
N ASN A 86 -18.27 12.35 -1.23
CA ASN A 86 -19.52 12.96 -1.63
C ASN A 86 -19.68 12.96 -3.15
N GLU A 87 -20.87 13.30 -3.62
CA GLU A 87 -21.21 13.34 -5.04
C GLU A 87 -20.39 14.37 -5.82
N GLN A 88 -20.06 15.53 -5.19
CA GLN A 88 -19.24 16.56 -5.82
C GLN A 88 -17.84 16.07 -6.14
N ASP A 89 -17.18 15.34 -5.21
CA ASP A 89 -15.86 14.76 -5.45
C ASP A 89 -15.89 13.78 -6.63
N VAL A 90 -16.97 12.99 -6.74
CA VAL A 90 -17.16 12.04 -7.87
C VAL A 90 -17.36 12.79 -9.18
N GLN A 91 -18.16 13.85 -9.16
CA GLN A 91 -18.35 14.73 -10.33
C GLN A 91 -17.02 15.37 -10.76
N ASP A 92 -16.26 15.90 -9.84
CA ASP A 92 -14.97 16.53 -10.11
C ASP A 92 -13.98 15.55 -10.75
N TRP A 93 -13.97 14.29 -10.28
CA TRP A 93 -13.19 13.24 -10.90
C TRP A 93 -13.70 12.91 -12.32
N TYR A 94 -15.01 12.74 -12.51
CA TYR A 94 -15.61 12.43 -13.80
C TYR A 94 -15.28 13.52 -14.84
N GLU A 95 -15.40 14.78 -14.47
CA GLU A 95 -15.02 15.91 -15.31
C GLU A 95 -13.50 15.98 -15.56
N SER A 96 -12.69 15.57 -14.58
CA SER A 96 -11.23 15.46 -14.76
C SER A 96 -10.87 14.37 -15.77
N VAL A 97 -11.53 13.21 -15.72
CA VAL A 97 -11.37 12.14 -16.72
C VAL A 97 -11.77 12.63 -18.11
N LYS A 98 -12.93 13.27 -18.24
CA LYS A 98 -13.43 13.82 -19.50
C LYS A 98 -12.46 14.83 -20.12
N ARG A 99 -11.91 15.73 -19.30
CA ARG A 99 -10.86 16.68 -19.75
C ARG A 99 -9.57 15.96 -20.15
N GLY A 100 -9.15 14.95 -19.36
CA GLY A 100 -7.94 14.18 -19.64
C GLY A 100 -8.03 13.35 -20.91
N LEU A 101 -9.24 12.93 -21.30
CA LEU A 101 -9.54 12.23 -22.55
C LEU A 101 -9.90 13.19 -23.70
N GLU A 102 -9.80 14.50 -23.48
CA GLU A 102 -10.02 15.54 -24.51
C GLU A 102 -11.40 15.44 -25.18
N GLY A 103 -12.41 14.95 -24.46
CA GLY A 103 -13.79 14.79 -24.91
C GLY A 103 -14.08 13.46 -25.61
N GLU A 104 -13.15 12.51 -25.63
CA GLU A 104 -13.43 11.13 -26.04
C GLU A 104 -14.45 10.50 -25.10
N ASP A 105 -15.43 9.78 -25.65
CA ASP A 105 -16.41 9.03 -24.85
C ASP A 105 -15.73 7.93 -24.04
N PHE A 106 -16.18 7.73 -22.82
CA PHE A 106 -15.66 6.69 -21.94
C PHE A 106 -16.78 6.01 -21.14
N GLU A 107 -16.49 4.79 -20.70
CA GLU A 107 -17.34 4.02 -19.81
C GLU A 107 -16.64 3.86 -18.46
N VAL A 108 -17.41 3.76 -17.38
CA VAL A 108 -16.92 3.54 -16.03
C VAL A 108 -17.37 2.16 -15.55
N CYS A 109 -16.42 1.35 -15.08
CA CYS A 109 -16.71 0.14 -14.34
C CYS A 109 -16.86 0.51 -12.85
N CYS A 110 -18.05 0.24 -12.29
CA CYS A 110 -18.37 0.42 -10.88
C CYS A 110 -18.28 -0.92 -10.16
N GLU A 111 -17.51 -0.97 -9.09
CA GLU A 111 -17.21 -2.19 -8.33
C GLU A 111 -17.37 -1.96 -6.83
N MET A 112 -17.58 -3.04 -6.07
CA MET A 112 -17.54 -2.99 -4.61
C MET A 112 -16.11 -2.78 -4.14
N LYS A 113 -15.92 -1.89 -3.18
CA LYS A 113 -14.67 -1.73 -2.45
C LYS A 113 -14.67 -2.69 -1.26
N TYR A 114 -14.08 -3.84 -1.46
CA TYR A 114 -13.94 -4.84 -0.40
C TYR A 114 -12.95 -4.39 0.68
N ASP A 115 -13.25 -4.69 1.94
CA ASP A 115 -12.41 -4.33 3.09
C ASP A 115 -11.67 -5.55 3.64
N GLY A 116 -10.50 -5.82 3.08
CA GLY A 116 -9.66 -6.97 3.40
C GLY A 116 -8.18 -6.70 3.26
N LEU A 117 -7.45 -7.67 2.72
CA LEU A 117 -6.03 -7.61 2.42
C LEU A 117 -5.78 -7.82 0.93
N SER A 118 -5.22 -6.81 0.27
CA SER A 118 -4.93 -6.90 -1.17
C SER A 118 -3.86 -7.95 -1.47
N ILE A 119 -4.10 -8.71 -2.53
CA ILE A 119 -3.24 -9.80 -3.01
C ILE A 119 -3.00 -9.66 -4.52
N SER A 120 -1.81 -10.02 -4.99
CA SER A 120 -1.49 -10.25 -6.40
C SER A 120 -1.21 -11.73 -6.60
N LEU A 121 -1.92 -12.37 -7.53
CA LEU A 121 -1.79 -13.77 -7.89
C LEU A 121 -1.19 -13.88 -9.29
N THR A 122 -0.08 -14.60 -9.42
CA THR A 122 0.57 -14.87 -10.71
C THR A 122 0.20 -16.26 -11.19
N TYR A 123 -0.29 -16.32 -12.44
CA TYR A 123 -0.58 -17.57 -13.14
C TYR A 123 0.32 -17.73 -14.35
N GLU A 124 0.80 -18.96 -14.57
CA GLU A 124 1.54 -19.37 -15.77
C GLU A 124 0.93 -20.66 -16.29
N ASN A 125 0.60 -20.70 -17.57
CA ASN A 125 -0.03 -21.83 -18.24
C ASN A 125 -1.25 -22.38 -17.47
N GLY A 126 -2.08 -21.45 -16.97
CA GLY A 126 -3.29 -21.76 -16.21
C GLY A 126 -3.07 -22.30 -14.79
N ARG A 127 -1.87 -22.21 -14.23
CA ARG A 127 -1.52 -22.73 -12.91
C ARG A 127 -1.06 -21.60 -11.98
N LEU A 128 -1.51 -21.63 -10.74
CA LEU A 128 -1.07 -20.68 -9.72
C LEU A 128 0.41 -20.92 -9.40
N VAL A 129 1.23 -19.90 -9.67
CA VAL A 129 2.67 -19.91 -9.41
C VAL A 129 3.00 -19.18 -8.11
N ARG A 130 2.35 -18.03 -7.88
CA ARG A 130 2.71 -17.15 -6.75
C ARG A 130 1.54 -16.31 -6.27
N GLY A 131 1.51 -16.05 -4.93
CA GLY A 131 0.63 -15.10 -4.29
C GLY A 131 1.43 -14.14 -3.42
N VAL A 132 1.34 -12.83 -3.67
CA VAL A 132 2.14 -11.78 -3.00
C VAL A 132 1.22 -10.72 -2.42
N THR A 133 1.39 -10.39 -1.13
CA THR A 133 0.66 -9.29 -0.49
C THR A 133 1.07 -7.94 -1.07
N ARG A 134 0.21 -6.92 -0.98
CA ARG A 134 0.54 -5.57 -1.47
C ARG A 134 1.86 -5.03 -0.89
N GLY A 135 2.13 -5.29 0.39
CA GLY A 135 3.28 -4.69 1.07
C GLY A 135 3.20 -3.16 1.05
N ASP A 136 4.29 -2.51 0.61
CA ASP A 136 4.36 -1.06 0.42
C ASP A 136 3.90 -0.59 -0.98
N GLY A 137 3.47 -1.53 -1.82
CA GLY A 137 3.05 -1.30 -3.21
C GLY A 137 4.14 -1.59 -4.24
N VAL A 138 5.40 -1.69 -3.82
CA VAL A 138 6.54 -2.08 -4.67
C VAL A 138 7.02 -3.49 -4.31
N VAL A 139 7.13 -3.79 -3.00
CA VAL A 139 7.57 -5.08 -2.47
C VAL A 139 6.52 -5.63 -1.52
N GLY A 140 6.16 -6.89 -1.69
CA GLY A 140 5.22 -7.62 -0.83
C GLY A 140 5.80 -8.91 -0.26
N ASP A 141 5.06 -9.54 0.65
CA ASP A 141 5.44 -10.82 1.23
C ASP A 141 4.88 -11.97 0.37
N ASP A 142 5.71 -12.95 0.02
CA ASP A 142 5.28 -14.17 -0.65
C ASP A 142 4.50 -15.06 0.33
N VAL A 143 3.21 -15.13 0.12
CA VAL A 143 2.27 -15.92 0.92
C VAL A 143 1.65 -17.07 0.14
N THR A 144 2.34 -17.55 -0.88
CA THR A 144 1.83 -18.58 -1.82
C THR A 144 1.31 -19.83 -1.11
N ALA A 145 2.02 -20.32 -0.09
CA ALA A 145 1.59 -21.49 0.68
C ALA A 145 0.23 -21.24 1.37
N ASN A 146 0.04 -20.06 1.94
CA ASN A 146 -1.19 -19.66 2.60
C ASN A 146 -2.33 -19.43 1.60
N VAL A 147 -2.03 -18.76 0.47
CA VAL A 147 -3.00 -18.53 -0.62
C VAL A 147 -3.56 -19.84 -1.17
N LYS A 148 -2.72 -20.87 -1.31
CA LYS A 148 -3.16 -22.20 -1.78
C LYS A 148 -4.23 -22.84 -0.89
N THR A 149 -4.32 -22.48 0.38
CA THR A 149 -5.34 -22.97 1.30
C THR A 149 -6.72 -22.34 1.08
N ILE A 150 -6.77 -21.17 0.41
CA ILE A 150 -8.02 -20.43 0.16
C ILE A 150 -8.77 -21.09 -0.99
N ARG A 151 -9.86 -21.76 -0.65
CA ARG A 151 -10.55 -22.69 -1.57
C ARG A 151 -11.19 -22.03 -2.79
N CYS A 152 -11.61 -20.76 -2.69
CA CYS A 152 -12.15 -20.01 -3.83
C CYS A 152 -11.08 -19.53 -4.83
N ILE A 153 -9.78 -19.65 -4.51
CA ILE A 153 -8.69 -19.38 -5.44
C ILE A 153 -8.35 -20.66 -6.20
N PRO A 154 -8.53 -20.71 -7.53
CA PRO A 154 -8.21 -21.91 -8.31
C PRO A 154 -6.69 -22.13 -8.35
N LEU A 155 -6.23 -23.35 -8.05
CA LEU A 155 -4.83 -23.74 -8.23
C LEU A 155 -4.52 -24.01 -9.70
N VAL A 156 -5.53 -24.49 -10.43
CA VAL A 156 -5.50 -24.74 -11.88
C VAL A 156 -6.79 -24.15 -12.46
N LEU A 157 -6.65 -23.42 -13.54
CA LEU A 157 -7.77 -22.79 -14.24
C LEU A 157 -8.52 -23.81 -15.10
N ASN A 158 -9.75 -23.46 -15.48
CA ASN A 158 -10.58 -24.26 -16.35
C ASN A 158 -9.90 -24.53 -17.70
N GLU A 159 -9.80 -25.77 -18.10
CA GLU A 159 -9.19 -26.15 -19.37
C GLU A 159 -9.90 -25.49 -20.56
N ASN A 160 -9.13 -25.08 -21.56
CA ASN A 160 -9.63 -24.46 -22.80
C ASN A 160 -10.43 -23.16 -22.61
N ALA A 161 -10.26 -22.45 -21.50
CA ALA A 161 -10.99 -21.21 -21.23
C ALA A 161 -10.38 -19.96 -21.88
N GLY A 162 -9.28 -20.11 -22.65
CA GLY A 162 -8.71 -19.02 -23.45
C GLY A 162 -7.95 -17.97 -22.66
N TYR A 163 -7.35 -18.34 -21.52
CA TYR A 163 -6.52 -17.45 -20.72
C TYR A 163 -5.13 -17.23 -21.34
N PRO A 164 -4.46 -16.08 -21.07
CA PRO A 164 -3.08 -15.85 -21.46
C PRO A 164 -2.10 -16.83 -20.78
N ASP A 165 -0.98 -17.12 -21.45
CA ASP A 165 0.06 -18.00 -20.90
C ASP A 165 0.61 -17.50 -19.56
N LYS A 166 0.75 -16.18 -19.42
CA LYS A 166 1.23 -15.54 -18.18
C LYS A 166 0.48 -14.25 -17.90
N PHE A 167 -0.06 -14.14 -16.69
CA PHE A 167 -0.76 -12.94 -16.23
C PHE A 167 -0.75 -12.84 -14.71
N GLU A 168 -1.06 -11.65 -14.20
CA GLU A 168 -1.38 -11.40 -12.80
C GLU A 168 -2.85 -11.04 -12.65
N ILE A 169 -3.49 -11.50 -11.59
CA ILE A 169 -4.82 -11.07 -11.20
C ILE A 169 -4.80 -10.62 -9.75
N ARG A 170 -5.35 -9.45 -9.48
CA ARG A 170 -5.40 -8.87 -8.14
C ARG A 170 -6.78 -8.99 -7.53
N GLY A 171 -6.79 -9.13 -6.22
CA GLY A 171 -8.01 -9.26 -5.46
C GLY A 171 -7.85 -8.80 -4.02
N GLU A 172 -8.92 -9.00 -3.27
CA GLU A 172 -8.96 -8.76 -1.84
C GLU A 172 -9.27 -10.08 -1.12
N ILE A 173 -8.38 -10.45 -0.19
CA ILE A 173 -8.60 -11.58 0.70
C ILE A 173 -9.39 -11.08 1.90
N LEU A 174 -10.45 -11.81 2.24
CA LEU A 174 -11.50 -11.40 3.15
C LEU A 174 -11.80 -12.49 4.17
N MET A 175 -12.32 -12.10 5.31
CA MET A 175 -12.95 -13.02 6.25
C MET A 175 -14.46 -12.77 6.21
N PRO A 176 -15.28 -13.77 5.82
CA PRO A 176 -16.73 -13.66 5.86
C PRO A 176 -17.24 -13.36 7.27
N TRP A 177 -18.32 -12.56 7.40
CA TRP A 177 -18.92 -12.18 8.68
C TRP A 177 -19.20 -13.38 9.57
N LYS A 178 -19.79 -14.44 9.00
CA LYS A 178 -20.09 -15.67 9.75
C LYS A 178 -18.84 -16.29 10.36
N VAL A 179 -17.75 -16.39 9.58
CA VAL A 179 -16.48 -16.95 10.06
C VAL A 179 -15.86 -16.08 11.14
N PHE A 180 -15.92 -14.75 10.98
CA PHE A 180 -15.44 -13.80 11.98
C PHE A 180 -16.20 -13.91 13.32
N ASP A 181 -17.53 -14.02 13.27
CA ASP A 181 -18.36 -14.15 14.45
C ASP A 181 -18.11 -15.49 15.16
N ASP A 182 -18.01 -16.59 14.40
CA ASP A 182 -17.71 -17.94 14.93
C ASP A 182 -16.33 -17.96 15.61
N LEU A 183 -15.31 -17.35 15.01
CA LEU A 183 -13.96 -17.25 15.59
C LEU A 183 -13.95 -16.41 16.87
N ASN A 184 -14.66 -15.28 16.89
CA ASN A 184 -14.74 -14.46 18.09
C ASN A 184 -15.50 -15.16 19.22
N ALA A 185 -16.55 -15.93 18.91
CA ALA A 185 -17.24 -16.75 19.91
C ALA A 185 -16.32 -17.81 20.52
N GLN A 186 -15.47 -18.45 19.71
CA GLN A 186 -14.46 -19.41 20.19
C GLN A 186 -13.42 -18.74 21.10
N ARG A 187 -12.91 -17.55 20.71
CA ARG A 187 -11.93 -16.79 21.49
C ARG A 187 -12.52 -16.31 22.83
N GLU A 188 -13.77 -15.85 22.82
CA GLU A 188 -14.48 -15.46 24.04
C GLU A 188 -14.62 -16.64 25.00
N ALA A 189 -14.99 -17.83 24.49
CA ALA A 189 -15.06 -19.05 25.28
C ALA A 189 -13.69 -19.50 25.83
N ALA A 190 -12.59 -19.15 25.16
CA ALA A 190 -11.22 -19.43 25.57
C ALA A 190 -10.59 -18.28 26.41
N GLU A 191 -11.35 -17.24 26.75
CA GLU A 191 -10.89 -16.03 27.44
C GLU A 191 -9.72 -15.31 26.72
N GLU A 192 -9.67 -15.41 25.38
CA GLU A 192 -8.68 -14.76 24.54
C GLU A 192 -9.17 -13.38 24.03
N PRO A 193 -8.25 -12.43 23.71
CA PRO A 193 -8.62 -11.16 23.11
C PRO A 193 -9.33 -11.35 21.78
N LEU A 194 -10.47 -10.69 21.58
CA LEU A 194 -11.26 -10.78 20.35
C LEU A 194 -10.57 -10.10 19.16
N PHE A 195 -10.82 -10.59 17.97
CA PHE A 195 -10.45 -9.86 16.75
C PHE A 195 -11.27 -8.57 16.64
N ALA A 196 -10.60 -7.48 16.27
CA ALA A 196 -11.21 -6.17 16.22
C ALA A 196 -12.20 -6.00 15.05
N ASN A 197 -11.89 -6.56 13.87
CA ASN A 197 -12.73 -6.53 12.67
C ASN A 197 -12.31 -7.64 11.71
N PRO A 198 -13.15 -7.96 10.69
CA PRO A 198 -12.86 -8.99 9.70
C PRO A 198 -11.57 -8.75 8.91
N ARG A 199 -11.25 -7.48 8.55
CA ARG A 199 -10.03 -7.12 7.84
C ARG A 199 -8.76 -7.48 8.62
N ASN A 200 -8.70 -7.07 9.90
CA ASN A 200 -7.56 -7.38 10.76
C ASN A 200 -7.42 -8.89 11.01
N ALA A 201 -8.54 -9.58 11.18
CA ALA A 201 -8.59 -11.03 11.33
C ALA A 201 -8.10 -11.74 10.05
N ALA A 202 -8.53 -11.29 8.86
CA ALA A 202 -8.07 -11.82 7.59
C ALA A 202 -6.56 -11.59 7.38
N SER A 203 -6.09 -10.35 7.65
CA SER A 203 -4.68 -9.98 7.50
C SER A 203 -3.77 -10.77 8.44
N GLY A 204 -4.14 -10.90 9.72
CA GLY A 204 -3.39 -11.68 10.69
C GLY A 204 -3.39 -13.18 10.36
N THR A 205 -4.49 -13.69 9.84
CA THR A 205 -4.60 -15.08 9.38
C THR A 205 -3.71 -15.35 8.17
N LEU A 206 -3.82 -14.53 7.11
CA LEU A 206 -3.04 -14.73 5.88
C LEU A 206 -1.52 -14.65 6.13
N LYS A 207 -1.09 -13.89 7.12
CA LYS A 207 0.31 -13.76 7.54
C LYS A 207 0.73 -14.76 8.64
N SER A 208 -0.08 -15.77 8.91
CA SER A 208 0.32 -16.87 9.79
C SER A 208 1.46 -17.69 9.17
N GLN A 209 2.38 -18.14 10.00
CA GLN A 209 3.45 -19.05 9.59
C GLN A 209 2.97 -20.52 9.45
N ASP A 210 1.77 -20.83 9.92
CA ASP A 210 1.15 -22.14 9.78
C ASP A 210 0.02 -22.12 8.75
N PRO A 211 0.21 -22.68 7.55
CA PRO A 211 -0.83 -22.76 6.52
C PRO A 211 -2.07 -23.55 6.95
N ARG A 212 -1.97 -24.49 7.89
CA ARG A 212 -3.12 -25.24 8.43
C ARG A 212 -4.07 -24.31 9.17
N LEU A 213 -3.52 -23.39 10.00
CA LEU A 213 -4.33 -22.39 10.66
C LEU A 213 -5.06 -21.49 9.65
N VAL A 214 -4.41 -21.18 8.51
CA VAL A 214 -5.05 -20.41 7.44
C VAL A 214 -6.20 -21.17 6.80
N ALA A 215 -6.00 -22.47 6.53
CA ALA A 215 -7.03 -23.37 6.00
C ALA A 215 -8.25 -23.45 6.91
N ASP A 216 -8.05 -23.62 8.22
CA ASP A 216 -9.11 -23.74 9.24
C ASP A 216 -9.94 -22.46 9.40
N ARG A 217 -9.40 -21.31 9.03
CA ARG A 217 -10.09 -20.00 9.14
C ARG A 217 -10.87 -19.58 7.90
N HIS A 218 -11.00 -20.45 6.91
CA HIS A 218 -11.91 -20.31 5.77
C HIS A 218 -11.96 -18.89 5.15
N LEU A 219 -10.79 -18.34 4.79
CA LEU A 219 -10.73 -17.05 4.10
C LEU A 219 -11.39 -17.12 2.72
N ASP A 220 -11.92 -15.98 2.28
CA ASP A 220 -12.52 -15.78 0.96
C ASP A 220 -11.70 -14.79 0.12
N CYS A 221 -11.93 -14.72 -1.19
CA CYS A 221 -11.23 -13.80 -2.07
C CYS A 221 -12.11 -13.37 -3.24
N TYR A 222 -12.19 -12.06 -3.49
CA TYR A 222 -12.77 -11.51 -4.71
C TYR A 222 -11.70 -10.86 -5.56
N LEU A 223 -11.62 -11.24 -6.84
CA LEU A 223 -10.64 -10.73 -7.80
C LEU A 223 -11.27 -9.54 -8.54
N TYR A 224 -10.48 -8.46 -8.75
CA TYR A 224 -10.99 -7.21 -9.26
C TYR A 224 -10.07 -6.50 -10.27
N TYR A 225 -8.92 -7.07 -10.65
CA TYR A 225 -8.04 -6.43 -11.62
C TYR A 225 -7.12 -7.43 -12.32
N LEU A 226 -7.25 -7.55 -13.66
CA LEU A 226 -6.43 -8.42 -14.49
C LEU A 226 -5.30 -7.61 -15.13
N LEU A 227 -4.08 -8.15 -15.12
CA LEU A 227 -2.86 -7.55 -15.61
C LEU A 227 -2.07 -8.55 -16.45
N GLY A 228 -1.58 -8.14 -17.59
CA GLY A 228 -0.80 -8.98 -18.50
C GLY A 228 -0.36 -8.21 -19.73
N GLU A 229 0.56 -8.79 -20.49
CA GLU A 229 1.02 -8.21 -21.76
C GLU A 229 -0.03 -8.42 -22.87
N THR A 230 -0.71 -9.57 -22.83
CA THR A 230 -1.80 -9.90 -23.75
C THR A 230 -3.06 -10.16 -22.95
N LEU A 231 -4.03 -9.26 -23.01
CA LEU A 231 -5.32 -9.40 -22.35
C LEU A 231 -6.43 -9.68 -23.37
N PRO A 232 -7.52 -10.35 -22.98
CA PRO A 232 -8.61 -10.70 -23.92
C PRO A 232 -9.27 -9.49 -24.56
N SER A 233 -9.35 -8.36 -23.84
CA SER A 233 -10.08 -7.17 -24.28
C SER A 233 -9.37 -5.89 -23.81
N ASP A 234 -9.63 -4.76 -24.48
CA ASP A 234 -9.31 -3.43 -23.95
C ASP A 234 -10.21 -3.04 -22.77
N GLY A 235 -11.35 -3.71 -22.57
CA GLY A 235 -12.29 -3.40 -21.50
C GLY A 235 -11.95 -4.12 -20.20
N HIS A 236 -11.84 -3.36 -19.12
CA HIS A 236 -11.61 -3.88 -17.76
C HIS A 236 -12.76 -4.79 -17.29
N PHE A 237 -14.02 -4.37 -17.51
CA PHE A 237 -15.21 -5.15 -17.18
C PHE A 237 -15.24 -6.47 -17.96
N GLU A 238 -14.95 -6.43 -19.25
CA GLU A 238 -14.90 -7.58 -20.14
C GLU A 238 -13.81 -8.57 -19.73
N ASN A 239 -12.63 -8.06 -19.35
CA ASN A 239 -11.53 -8.89 -18.86
C ASN A 239 -11.88 -9.62 -17.56
N LEU A 240 -12.60 -8.98 -16.64
CA LEU A 240 -13.09 -9.64 -15.42
C LEU A 240 -14.19 -10.66 -15.73
N ALA A 241 -15.07 -10.38 -16.70
CA ALA A 241 -16.08 -11.34 -17.14
C ALA A 241 -15.44 -12.60 -17.77
N GLU A 242 -14.34 -12.43 -18.53
CA GLU A 242 -13.56 -13.57 -19.04
C GLU A 242 -12.84 -14.32 -17.90
N ALA A 243 -12.24 -13.59 -16.96
CA ALA A 243 -11.60 -14.21 -15.79
C ALA A 243 -12.56 -15.07 -14.97
N ALA A 244 -13.83 -14.69 -14.87
CA ALA A 244 -14.85 -15.52 -14.23
C ALA A 244 -15.02 -16.89 -14.92
N LYS A 245 -14.93 -16.94 -16.25
CA LYS A 245 -14.99 -18.20 -17.02
C LYS A 245 -13.76 -19.09 -16.80
N TRP A 246 -12.62 -18.48 -16.44
CA TRP A 246 -11.40 -19.23 -16.12
C TRP A 246 -11.46 -19.92 -14.76
N GLY A 247 -12.44 -19.57 -13.92
CA GLY A 247 -12.66 -20.12 -12.60
C GLY A 247 -12.45 -19.16 -11.44
N PHE A 248 -12.21 -17.88 -11.71
CA PHE A 248 -12.04 -16.89 -10.66
C PHE A 248 -13.37 -16.40 -10.08
N LYS A 249 -13.37 -16.15 -8.76
CA LYS A 249 -14.48 -15.52 -8.07
C LYS A 249 -14.45 -14.01 -8.29
N ILE A 250 -15.33 -13.53 -9.17
CA ILE A 250 -15.50 -12.12 -9.51
C ILE A 250 -16.81 -11.61 -8.90
N SER A 251 -16.85 -10.33 -8.51
CA SER A 251 -18.07 -9.70 -7.98
C SER A 251 -19.18 -9.69 -9.01
N GLN A 252 -20.34 -10.26 -8.67
CA GLN A 252 -21.53 -10.18 -9.52
C GLN A 252 -22.22 -8.81 -9.44
N GLY A 253 -21.87 -7.98 -8.44
CA GLY A 253 -22.41 -6.65 -8.27
C GLY A 253 -21.78 -5.57 -9.12
N MET A 254 -20.71 -5.88 -9.88
CA MET A 254 -20.06 -4.87 -10.74
C MET A 254 -20.95 -4.47 -11.92
N ARG A 255 -20.87 -3.22 -12.33
CA ARG A 255 -21.60 -2.67 -13.46
C ARG A 255 -20.71 -1.79 -14.32
N LYS A 256 -20.99 -1.80 -15.64
CA LYS A 256 -20.42 -0.86 -16.61
C LYS A 256 -21.46 0.19 -16.95
N VAL A 257 -21.13 1.47 -16.79
CA VAL A 257 -22.04 2.62 -16.94
C VAL A 257 -21.40 3.71 -17.79
N LYS A 258 -22.22 4.63 -18.34
CA LYS A 258 -21.77 5.70 -19.24
C LYS A 258 -21.98 7.10 -18.68
N THR A 259 -22.90 7.25 -17.73
CA THR A 259 -23.31 8.56 -17.23
C THR A 259 -23.02 8.71 -15.76
N LEU A 260 -22.85 9.96 -15.32
CA LEU A 260 -22.66 10.31 -13.93
C LEU A 260 -23.88 9.90 -13.07
N GLN A 261 -25.10 10.01 -13.64
CA GLN A 261 -26.33 9.60 -12.93
C GLN A 261 -26.34 8.09 -12.65
N GLU A 262 -25.95 7.27 -13.60
CA GLU A 262 -25.85 5.81 -13.39
C GLU A 262 -24.81 5.45 -12.33
N ILE A 263 -23.72 6.25 -12.19
CA ILE A 263 -22.75 6.10 -11.09
C ILE A 263 -23.43 6.39 -9.76
N TYR A 264 -24.19 7.49 -9.64
CA TYR A 264 -24.92 7.82 -8.41
C TYR A 264 -25.96 6.77 -8.06
N ASP A 265 -26.70 6.26 -9.05
CA ASP A 265 -27.67 5.19 -8.84
C ASP A 265 -27.00 3.93 -8.28
N PHE A 266 -25.81 3.58 -8.78
CA PHE A 266 -25.03 2.47 -8.28
C PHE A 266 -24.55 2.70 -6.83
N ILE A 267 -24.03 3.90 -6.53
CA ILE A 267 -23.60 4.28 -5.18
C ILE A 267 -24.77 4.19 -4.19
N ASN A 268 -25.93 4.80 -4.54
CA ASN A 268 -27.10 4.85 -3.67
C ASN A 268 -27.70 3.46 -3.42
N TYR A 269 -27.71 2.61 -4.44
CA TYR A 269 -28.15 1.22 -4.29
C TYR A 269 -27.26 0.46 -3.29
N TRP A 270 -25.94 0.54 -3.45
CA TRP A 270 -25.03 -0.21 -2.59
C TRP A 270 -24.80 0.41 -1.21
N ASP A 271 -25.08 1.68 -1.01
CA ASP A 271 -25.05 2.26 0.35
C ASP A 271 -26.07 1.58 1.28
N VAL A 272 -27.16 1.07 0.72
CA VAL A 272 -28.19 0.32 1.44
C VAL A 272 -27.87 -1.18 1.44
N GLU A 273 -27.70 -1.78 0.26
CA GLU A 273 -27.64 -3.22 0.07
C GLU A 273 -26.32 -3.88 0.53
N ARG A 274 -25.25 -3.12 0.69
CA ARG A 274 -23.96 -3.64 1.19
C ARG A 274 -24.05 -4.37 2.53
N LYS A 275 -25.04 -4.03 3.35
CA LYS A 275 -25.25 -4.66 4.66
C LYS A 275 -25.66 -6.12 4.55
N ASN A 276 -26.19 -6.53 3.40
CA ASN A 276 -26.59 -7.89 3.09
C ASN A 276 -25.46 -8.74 2.48
N LEU A 277 -24.29 -8.14 2.23
CA LEU A 277 -23.13 -8.88 1.71
C LEU A 277 -22.52 -9.78 2.79
N PRO A 278 -22.03 -10.97 2.42
CA PRO A 278 -21.40 -11.90 3.35
C PRO A 278 -20.03 -11.42 3.85
N VAL A 279 -19.47 -10.37 3.26
CA VAL A 279 -18.14 -9.81 3.54
C VAL A 279 -18.18 -8.31 3.74
N ALA A 280 -17.20 -7.76 4.44
CA ALA A 280 -17.08 -6.32 4.69
C ALA A 280 -16.73 -5.54 3.41
N THR A 281 -17.39 -4.39 3.23
CA THR A 281 -17.15 -3.42 2.17
C THR A 281 -17.16 -2.02 2.74
N ASP A 282 -16.25 -1.15 2.29
CA ASP A 282 -16.08 0.22 2.81
C ASP A 282 -16.41 1.31 1.79
N GLY A 283 -16.86 0.93 0.58
CA GLY A 283 -17.18 1.88 -0.47
C GLY A 283 -17.40 1.23 -1.84
N ILE A 284 -17.23 2.06 -2.84
CA ILE A 284 -17.31 1.73 -4.27
C ILE A 284 -15.96 2.10 -4.93
N VAL A 285 -15.52 1.32 -5.89
CA VAL A 285 -14.41 1.68 -6.77
C VAL A 285 -14.96 2.02 -8.16
N LEU A 286 -14.58 3.17 -8.66
CA LEU A 286 -14.91 3.64 -10.01
C LEU A 286 -13.63 3.59 -10.85
N LYS A 287 -13.68 2.93 -12.01
CA LYS A 287 -12.55 2.79 -12.93
C LYS A 287 -12.99 3.10 -14.36
N VAL A 288 -12.22 3.86 -15.10
CA VAL A 288 -12.40 3.98 -16.54
C VAL A 288 -12.26 2.60 -17.16
N ASN A 289 -13.22 2.17 -18.00
CA ASN A 289 -13.28 0.79 -18.47
C ASN A 289 -12.19 0.43 -19.50
N SER A 290 -11.87 1.32 -20.44
CA SER A 290 -10.85 1.08 -21.46
C SER A 290 -9.44 1.14 -20.89
N LEU A 291 -8.64 0.07 -21.02
CA LEU A 291 -7.25 0.00 -20.60
C LEU A 291 -6.37 1.00 -21.36
N ARG A 292 -6.65 1.21 -22.64
CA ARG A 292 -6.01 2.24 -23.45
C ARG A 292 -6.23 3.64 -22.86
N GLN A 293 -7.48 3.95 -22.47
CA GLN A 293 -7.79 5.23 -21.82
C GLN A 293 -7.17 5.33 -20.42
N GLN A 294 -7.09 4.24 -19.65
CA GLN A 294 -6.38 4.21 -18.38
C GLN A 294 -4.90 4.57 -18.55
N GLN A 295 -4.23 3.98 -19.54
CA GLN A 295 -2.83 4.30 -19.86
C GLN A 295 -2.66 5.76 -20.30
N HIS A 296 -3.61 6.29 -21.08
CA HIS A 296 -3.59 7.69 -21.53
C HIS A 296 -3.71 8.66 -20.34
N LEU A 297 -4.63 8.42 -19.41
CA LEU A 297 -4.83 9.23 -18.21
C LEU A 297 -3.65 9.14 -17.24
N GLY A 298 -3.02 7.97 -17.16
CA GLY A 298 -1.82 7.74 -16.37
C GLY A 298 -2.05 7.83 -14.86
N TYR A 299 -0.97 8.19 -14.15
CA TYR A 299 -0.88 8.13 -12.70
C TYR A 299 -0.41 9.46 -12.11
N THR A 300 -0.71 9.66 -10.84
CA THR A 300 -0.01 10.61 -9.95
C THR A 300 1.11 9.85 -9.22
N ALA A 301 1.89 10.54 -8.39
CA ALA A 301 2.89 9.88 -7.54
C ALA A 301 2.29 8.85 -6.54
N LYS A 302 0.98 8.91 -6.28
CA LYS A 302 0.32 8.10 -5.23
C LYS A 302 -0.83 7.24 -5.73
N SER A 303 -1.50 7.64 -6.81
CA SER A 303 -2.74 7.01 -7.26
C SER A 303 -2.93 7.11 -8.78
N PRO A 304 -3.69 6.19 -9.39
CA PRO A 304 -4.11 6.32 -10.78
C PRO A 304 -5.08 7.51 -10.95
N ARG A 305 -5.04 8.18 -12.11
CA ARG A 305 -5.99 9.24 -12.46
C ARG A 305 -7.32 8.69 -12.98
N TRP A 306 -7.29 7.47 -13.49
CA TRP A 306 -8.40 6.77 -14.11
C TRP A 306 -9.26 5.97 -13.12
N ALA A 307 -8.94 6.00 -11.83
CA ALA A 307 -9.72 5.31 -10.80
C ALA A 307 -9.77 6.11 -9.49
N ILE A 308 -10.92 6.03 -8.82
CA ILE A 308 -11.14 6.56 -7.47
C ILE A 308 -11.90 5.56 -6.61
N ALA A 309 -11.81 5.75 -5.31
CA ALA A 309 -12.61 5.07 -4.32
C ALA A 309 -13.61 6.03 -3.69
N TYR A 310 -14.91 5.78 -3.88
CA TYR A 310 -15.97 6.46 -3.13
C TYR A 310 -16.17 5.73 -1.82
N LYS A 311 -16.02 6.43 -0.71
CA LYS A 311 -16.24 5.91 0.64
C LYS A 311 -17.66 6.22 1.09
N PHE A 312 -18.39 5.20 1.55
CA PHE A 312 -19.70 5.41 2.16
C PHE A 312 -19.57 6.31 3.40
N LYS A 313 -20.66 6.96 3.77
CA LYS A 313 -20.69 7.74 5.02
C LYS A 313 -20.31 6.85 6.19
N ALA A 314 -19.34 7.35 6.98
CA ALA A 314 -18.92 6.63 8.17
C ALA A 314 -20.06 6.56 9.19
N GLU A 315 -20.16 5.40 9.84
CA GLU A 315 -21.03 5.26 11.01
C GLU A 315 -20.55 6.23 12.09
N GLN A 316 -21.51 6.89 12.76
CA GLN A 316 -21.24 7.76 13.90
C GLN A 316 -21.78 7.14 15.18
N ALA A 317 -21.03 7.27 16.25
CA ALA A 317 -21.47 6.93 17.59
C ALA A 317 -21.33 8.13 18.52
N THR A 318 -22.19 8.21 19.54
CA THR A 318 -22.10 9.24 20.57
C THR A 318 -21.53 8.64 21.85
N THR A 319 -20.53 9.28 22.43
CA THR A 319 -19.89 8.84 23.68
C THR A 319 -19.43 10.06 24.49
N ARG A 320 -19.17 9.86 25.80
CA ARG A 320 -18.70 10.93 26.69
C ARG A 320 -17.18 11.06 26.64
N LEU A 321 -16.68 12.28 26.55
CA LEU A 321 -15.26 12.63 26.65
C LEU A 321 -14.82 12.63 28.12
N GLU A 322 -13.95 11.70 28.50
CA GLU A 322 -13.43 11.60 29.88
C GLU A 322 -12.24 12.54 30.11
N SER A 323 -11.32 12.60 29.14
CA SER A 323 -10.09 13.40 29.24
C SER A 323 -9.42 13.59 27.89
N VAL A 324 -8.45 14.52 27.82
CA VAL A 324 -7.58 14.69 26.66
C VAL A 324 -6.13 14.43 27.07
N SER A 325 -5.48 13.50 26.37
CA SER A 325 -4.05 13.22 26.48
C SER A 325 -3.31 13.78 25.26
N PHE A 326 -2.00 13.98 25.39
CA PHE A 326 -1.18 14.54 24.32
C PHE A 326 -0.05 13.59 23.96
N GLN A 327 0.15 13.36 22.67
CA GLN A 327 1.18 12.46 22.14
C GLN A 327 2.18 13.25 21.31
N VAL A 328 3.47 12.91 21.48
CA VAL A 328 4.55 13.55 20.72
C VAL A 328 4.97 12.62 19.58
N GLY A 329 4.88 13.11 18.35
CA GLY A 329 5.30 12.38 17.17
C GLY A 329 6.80 12.51 16.89
N ARG A 330 7.28 11.77 15.90
CA ARG A 330 8.67 11.73 15.43
C ARG A 330 9.26 13.12 15.11
N THR A 331 8.46 14.03 14.60
CA THR A 331 8.87 15.39 14.23
C THR A 331 8.70 16.40 15.37
N GLY A 332 8.36 15.93 16.57
CA GLY A 332 8.04 16.78 17.70
C GLY A 332 6.61 17.30 17.71
N ALA A 333 5.81 17.05 16.68
CA ALA A 333 4.40 17.46 16.64
C ALA A 333 3.62 16.85 17.80
N VAL A 334 2.88 17.70 18.54
CA VAL A 334 2.07 17.32 19.68
C VAL A 334 0.62 17.18 19.22
N THR A 335 0.11 15.97 19.27
CA THR A 335 -1.25 15.64 18.84
C THR A 335 -2.13 15.37 20.06
N PRO A 336 -3.24 16.11 20.24
CA PRO A 336 -4.22 15.83 21.28
C PRO A 336 -5.06 14.61 20.91
N VAL A 337 -5.33 13.77 21.91
CA VAL A 337 -6.12 12.53 21.78
C VAL A 337 -7.20 12.52 22.84
N ALA A 338 -8.44 12.45 22.41
CA ALA A 338 -9.60 12.26 23.29
C ALA A 338 -9.59 10.84 23.87
N ASN A 339 -9.74 10.71 25.18
CA ASN A 339 -10.05 9.47 25.88
C ASN A 339 -11.55 9.53 26.24
N MET A 340 -12.28 8.46 25.92
CA MET A 340 -13.74 8.47 25.94
C MET A 340 -14.27 7.20 26.58
N ASP A 341 -15.51 7.24 27.07
CA ASP A 341 -16.24 6.03 27.42
C ASP A 341 -16.25 5.07 26.21
N ALA A 342 -16.09 3.79 26.48
CA ALA A 342 -16.02 2.79 25.42
C ALA A 342 -17.33 2.74 24.64
N VAL A 343 -17.26 2.93 23.32
CA VAL A 343 -18.41 2.89 22.42
C VAL A 343 -18.16 1.93 21.26
N ARG A 344 -19.19 1.19 20.88
CA ARG A 344 -19.13 0.33 19.69
C ARG A 344 -19.32 1.18 18.44
N LEU A 345 -18.35 1.09 17.50
CA LEU A 345 -18.38 1.86 16.27
C LEU A 345 -17.75 1.01 15.14
N ALA A 346 -18.50 0.79 14.07
CA ALA A 346 -18.12 -0.03 12.93
C ALA A 346 -17.48 -1.36 13.39
N GLY A 347 -18.21 -2.11 14.22
CA GLY A 347 -17.84 -3.44 14.69
C GLY A 347 -16.73 -3.51 15.75
N THR A 348 -16.13 -2.40 16.17
CA THR A 348 -15.05 -2.39 17.19
C THR A 348 -15.39 -1.50 18.37
N MET A 349 -14.76 -1.78 19.53
CA MET A 349 -14.84 -0.90 20.70
C MET A 349 -13.82 0.22 20.59
N VAL A 350 -14.30 1.45 20.55
CA VAL A 350 -13.48 2.67 20.46
C VAL A 350 -13.48 3.36 21.83
N LYS A 351 -12.27 3.70 22.31
CA LYS A 351 -12.03 4.42 23.58
C LYS A 351 -11.21 5.68 23.37
N ARG A 352 -10.60 5.85 22.19
CA ARG A 352 -9.70 6.97 21.89
C ARG A 352 -9.97 7.49 20.49
N ALA A 353 -9.90 8.82 20.30
CA ALA A 353 -10.05 9.47 19.01
C ALA A 353 -9.08 10.65 18.87
N THR A 354 -8.63 10.94 17.64
CA THR A 354 -7.76 12.09 17.41
C THR A 354 -8.56 13.41 17.48
N LEU A 355 -7.89 14.45 18.00
CA LEU A 355 -8.36 15.83 18.02
C LEU A 355 -7.49 16.76 17.13
N ASN A 356 -6.62 16.17 16.32
CA ASN A 356 -5.76 16.82 15.36
C ASN A 356 -4.81 17.89 15.96
N ASN A 357 -5.31 19.04 16.42
CA ASN A 357 -4.53 20.16 16.95
C ASN A 357 -5.38 21.07 17.86
N GLU A 358 -4.76 22.12 18.40
CA GLU A 358 -5.43 23.12 19.27
C GLU A 358 -6.61 23.82 18.58
N ASP A 359 -6.43 24.23 17.31
CA ASP A 359 -7.45 24.96 16.58
C ASP A 359 -8.71 24.09 16.39
N PHE A 360 -8.54 22.80 16.19
CA PHE A 360 -9.64 21.85 16.08
C PHE A 360 -10.42 21.72 17.39
N ILE A 361 -9.73 21.68 18.54
CA ILE A 361 -10.36 21.68 19.88
C ILE A 361 -11.18 22.97 20.08
N LYS A 362 -10.60 24.14 19.74
CA LYS A 362 -11.26 25.44 19.85
C LYS A 362 -12.47 25.57 18.92
N ASN A 363 -12.34 25.09 17.67
CA ASN A 363 -13.44 25.15 16.70
C ASN A 363 -14.64 24.26 17.10
N LEU A 364 -14.39 23.16 17.80
CA LEU A 364 -15.43 22.31 18.37
C LEU A 364 -15.99 22.86 19.69
N ASP A 365 -15.35 23.88 20.26
CA ASP A 365 -15.67 24.36 21.64
C ASP A 365 -15.73 23.19 22.62
N LEU A 366 -14.70 22.33 22.61
CA LEU A 366 -14.71 21.06 23.32
C LEU A 366 -14.48 21.24 24.82
N HIS A 367 -15.36 20.63 25.63
CA HIS A 367 -15.26 20.62 27.09
C HIS A 367 -15.12 19.18 27.62
N ILE A 368 -14.51 19.03 28.78
CA ILE A 368 -14.47 17.74 29.48
C ILE A 368 -15.91 17.37 29.87
N ASP A 369 -16.24 16.10 29.83
CA ASP A 369 -17.56 15.52 30.02
C ASP A 369 -18.59 15.82 28.91
N ASP A 370 -18.17 16.47 27.81
CA ASP A 370 -19.04 16.60 26.64
C ASP A 370 -19.39 15.24 26.03
N TYR A 371 -20.61 15.14 25.52
CA TYR A 371 -20.98 14.06 24.61
C TYR A 371 -20.55 14.41 23.20
N VAL A 372 -19.68 13.57 22.64
CA VAL A 372 -19.04 13.80 21.35
C VAL A 372 -19.49 12.79 20.30
N TYR A 373 -19.63 13.25 19.06
CA TYR A 373 -19.85 12.39 17.91
C TYR A 373 -18.52 11.89 17.39
N VAL A 374 -18.38 10.56 17.32
CA VAL A 374 -17.17 9.87 16.88
C VAL A 374 -17.44 9.11 15.61
N GLU A 375 -16.56 9.23 14.63
CA GLU A 375 -16.55 8.41 13.42
C GLU A 375 -15.15 7.86 13.15
N LYS A 376 -15.04 6.81 12.31
CA LYS A 376 -13.76 6.32 11.84
C LYS A 376 -13.42 6.95 10.50
N GLY A 377 -12.40 7.81 10.47
CA GLY A 377 -11.82 8.33 9.24
C GLY A 377 -11.18 7.21 8.43
N GLY A 378 -11.69 6.98 7.19
CA GLY A 378 -11.25 5.86 6.36
C GLY A 378 -11.51 4.50 6.99
N GLU A 379 -12.52 4.40 7.88
CA GLU A 379 -12.92 3.21 8.64
C GLU A 379 -11.86 2.64 9.61
N ILE A 380 -10.75 3.33 9.80
CA ILE A 380 -9.63 2.86 10.62
C ILE A 380 -9.40 3.75 11.84
N ILE A 381 -9.20 5.06 11.64
CA ILE A 381 -8.77 5.99 12.70
C ILE A 381 -9.98 6.73 13.27
N PRO A 382 -10.31 6.53 14.58
CA PRO A 382 -11.38 7.28 15.21
C PRO A 382 -11.02 8.77 15.31
N LYS A 383 -11.97 9.62 14.94
CA LYS A 383 -11.89 11.08 15.08
C LYS A 383 -13.20 11.63 15.65
N ILE A 384 -13.11 12.71 16.43
CA ILE A 384 -14.30 13.46 16.86
C ILE A 384 -14.73 14.36 15.70
N VAL A 385 -16.01 14.42 15.42
CA VAL A 385 -16.58 15.24 14.33
C VAL A 385 -17.57 16.28 14.81
N GLY A 386 -17.95 16.26 16.09
CA GLY A 386 -18.87 17.22 16.67
C GLY A 386 -19.12 16.98 18.15
N VAL A 387 -19.85 17.91 18.76
CA VAL A 387 -20.24 17.92 20.17
C VAL A 387 -21.76 18.03 20.26
N ASP A 388 -22.38 17.22 21.12
CA ASP A 388 -23.78 17.37 21.49
C ASP A 388 -23.93 18.40 22.61
N VAL A 389 -23.97 19.67 22.23
CA VAL A 389 -24.04 20.79 23.18
C VAL A 389 -25.30 20.72 24.05
N SER A 390 -26.37 20.05 23.58
CA SER A 390 -27.62 19.92 24.36
C SER A 390 -27.45 19.09 25.64
N LYS A 391 -26.42 18.25 25.68
CA LYS A 391 -26.09 17.40 26.85
C LYS A 391 -24.96 17.95 27.71
N ARG A 392 -24.40 19.12 27.36
CA ARG A 392 -23.30 19.73 28.12
C ARG A 392 -23.73 20.15 29.51
N SER A 393 -22.96 19.79 30.52
CA SER A 393 -23.12 20.28 31.89
C SER A 393 -22.77 21.76 31.97
N ALA A 394 -23.49 22.52 32.79
CA ALA A 394 -23.16 23.92 33.08
C ALA A 394 -21.80 24.09 33.75
N GLU A 395 -21.25 23.05 34.39
CA GLU A 395 -19.97 23.04 35.07
C GLU A 395 -18.83 22.51 34.20
N ALA A 396 -19.09 22.10 32.95
CA ALA A 396 -18.11 21.53 32.04
C ALA A 396 -16.97 22.52 31.79
N GLN A 397 -15.74 22.04 31.95
CA GLN A 397 -14.55 22.87 31.78
C GLN A 397 -14.02 22.76 30.34
N PRO A 398 -13.65 23.88 29.68
CA PRO A 398 -13.09 23.85 28.35
C PRO A 398 -11.77 23.08 28.33
N VAL A 399 -11.56 22.28 27.29
CA VAL A 399 -10.29 21.57 27.08
C VAL A 399 -9.20 22.60 26.76
N LYS A 400 -8.15 22.62 27.58
CA LYS A 400 -6.98 23.50 27.39
C LYS A 400 -5.85 22.72 26.74
N PHE A 401 -5.24 23.32 25.72
CA PHE A 401 -4.01 22.75 25.13
C PHE A 401 -2.83 23.00 26.08
N ILE A 402 -1.87 22.07 26.08
CA ILE A 402 -0.70 22.15 26.94
C ILE A 402 0.35 23.12 26.37
N ASP A 403 1.13 23.76 27.25
CA ASP A 403 2.23 24.67 26.89
C ASP A 403 3.62 24.01 26.93
N ARG A 404 3.70 22.81 27.53
CA ARG A 404 4.95 22.03 27.67
C ARG A 404 4.79 20.64 27.13
N CYS A 405 5.89 20.10 26.59
CA CYS A 405 5.97 18.74 26.13
C CYS A 405 5.65 17.75 27.26
N PRO A 406 4.69 16.84 27.07
CA PRO A 406 4.30 15.89 28.12
C PRO A 406 5.39 14.86 28.44
N GLU A 407 6.39 14.70 27.57
CA GLU A 407 7.44 13.70 27.68
C GLU A 407 8.75 14.26 28.26
N CYS A 408 9.14 15.46 27.88
CA CYS A 408 10.43 16.03 28.29
C CYS A 408 10.33 17.40 29.00
N GLY A 409 9.12 17.94 29.17
CA GLY A 409 8.88 19.21 29.86
C GLY A 409 9.31 20.48 29.12
N THR A 410 9.90 20.37 27.93
CA THR A 410 10.35 21.51 27.12
C THR A 410 9.14 22.36 26.67
N PRO A 411 9.21 23.71 26.74
CA PRO A 411 8.16 24.57 26.21
C PRO A 411 7.86 24.27 24.74
N LEU A 412 6.58 24.19 24.40
CA LEU A 412 6.15 23.94 23.02
C LEU A 412 6.25 25.23 22.19
N VAL A 413 6.50 25.06 20.90
CA VAL A 413 6.52 26.15 19.93
C VAL A 413 5.49 25.90 18.84
N ARG A 414 4.86 26.96 18.34
CA ARG A 414 4.02 26.94 17.17
C ARG A 414 4.67 27.80 16.11
N TYR A 415 4.98 27.18 14.97
CA TYR A 415 5.59 27.89 13.85
C TYR A 415 4.52 28.68 13.06
N GLU A 416 4.93 29.81 12.50
CA GLU A 416 4.04 30.64 11.67
C GLU A 416 3.51 29.86 10.47
N GLY A 417 2.20 29.92 10.26
CA GLY A 417 1.51 29.17 9.19
C GLY A 417 1.25 27.69 9.50
N GLU A 418 1.64 27.18 10.68
CA GLU A 418 1.38 25.79 11.07
C GLU A 418 0.31 25.69 12.17
N ALA A 419 -0.58 24.69 12.02
CA ALA A 419 -1.64 24.44 13.00
C ALA A 419 -1.16 23.63 14.21
N ALA A 420 -0.05 22.90 14.09
CA ALA A 420 0.46 22.03 15.14
C ALA A 420 1.43 22.78 16.09
N HIS A 421 1.45 22.33 17.34
CA HIS A 421 2.49 22.68 18.31
C HIS A 421 3.60 21.63 18.28
N TYR A 422 4.84 22.04 18.51
CA TYR A 422 6.01 21.19 18.42
C TYR A 422 6.85 21.25 19.68
N CYS A 423 7.38 20.11 20.08
CA CYS A 423 8.49 20.04 21.02
C CYS A 423 9.80 20.26 20.26
N PRO A 424 10.54 21.37 20.52
CA PRO A 424 11.78 21.69 19.81
C PRO A 424 12.98 20.84 20.27
N ASN A 425 12.85 20.07 21.34
CA ASN A 425 13.91 19.21 21.88
C ASN A 425 14.07 17.92 21.08
N ASP A 426 14.64 18.01 19.90
CA ASP A 426 14.74 16.92 18.96
C ASP A 426 15.82 15.88 19.31
N THR A 427 16.80 16.24 20.12
CA THR A 427 17.89 15.35 20.57
C THR A 427 17.66 14.73 21.93
N GLY A 428 16.75 15.28 22.76
CA GLY A 428 16.51 14.84 24.12
C GLY A 428 15.09 14.32 24.40
N CYS A 429 14.15 14.45 23.46
CA CYS A 429 12.79 13.99 23.65
C CYS A 429 12.64 12.51 23.25
N PRO A 430 12.31 11.59 24.17
CA PRO A 430 12.29 10.15 23.89
C PRO A 430 11.43 9.72 22.71
N PRO A 431 10.17 10.20 22.53
CA PRO A 431 9.36 9.84 21.36
C PRO A 431 9.97 10.29 20.03
N GLN A 432 10.65 11.45 20.00
CA GLN A 432 11.32 11.93 18.79
C GLN A 432 12.51 11.04 18.41
N ILE A 433 13.33 10.68 19.40
CA ILE A 433 14.48 9.78 19.21
C ILE A 433 13.99 8.42 18.69
N LYS A 434 13.06 7.78 19.43
CA LYS A 434 12.52 6.48 19.05
C LYS A 434 11.87 6.51 17.66
N GLY A 435 11.03 7.51 17.39
CA GLY A 435 10.36 7.65 16.11
C GLY A 435 11.29 7.91 14.93
N ARG A 436 12.45 8.55 15.11
CA ARG A 436 13.49 8.66 14.08
C ARG A 436 14.16 7.32 13.81
N ILE A 437 14.43 6.54 14.84
CA ILE A 437 14.98 5.19 14.70
C ILE A 437 13.98 4.29 13.99
N GLU A 438 12.71 4.32 14.37
CA GLU A 438 11.63 3.58 13.70
C GLU A 438 11.49 3.96 12.21
N HIS A 439 11.59 5.26 11.90
CA HIS A 439 11.62 5.71 10.51
C HIS A 439 12.84 5.18 9.75
N PHE A 440 14.01 5.25 10.37
CA PHE A 440 15.27 4.81 9.76
C PHE A 440 15.25 3.31 9.42
N ILE A 441 14.75 2.47 10.32
CA ILE A 441 14.68 1.02 10.10
C ILE A 441 13.55 0.59 9.15
N ALA A 442 12.60 1.49 8.85
CA ALA A 442 11.43 1.16 8.05
C ALA A 442 11.79 0.57 6.67
N ARG A 443 10.88 -0.26 6.14
CA ARG A 443 11.04 -0.96 4.84
C ARG A 443 11.42 -0.03 3.69
N LYS A 444 10.82 1.16 3.61
CA LYS A 444 11.13 2.19 2.59
C LYS A 444 12.42 2.96 2.83
N ALA A 445 12.95 2.93 4.05
CA ALA A 445 14.22 3.54 4.43
C ALA A 445 15.34 2.51 4.38
N MET A 446 15.94 2.14 5.48
CA MET A 446 17.07 1.20 5.52
C MET A 446 16.67 -0.27 5.49
N ASN A 447 15.37 -0.59 5.58
CA ASN A 447 14.81 -1.95 5.52
C ASN A 447 15.48 -2.92 6.51
N ILE A 448 15.58 -2.51 7.77
CA ILE A 448 16.15 -3.36 8.82
C ILE A 448 15.03 -4.20 9.43
N ASP A 449 15.00 -5.48 9.09
CA ASP A 449 14.00 -6.42 9.58
C ASP A 449 14.22 -6.87 11.03
N SER A 450 13.16 -7.39 11.62
CA SER A 450 13.15 -7.92 12.99
C SER A 450 13.37 -6.87 14.11
N LEU A 451 13.41 -5.58 13.76
CA LEU A 451 13.35 -4.45 14.68
C LEU A 451 11.96 -3.79 14.58
N GLY A 452 11.15 -3.93 15.60
CA GLY A 452 9.86 -3.24 15.71
C GLY A 452 9.89 -2.15 16.78
N PRO A 453 8.79 -1.35 16.91
CA PRO A 453 8.70 -0.28 17.91
C PRO A 453 8.97 -0.73 19.35
N GLU A 454 8.50 -1.92 19.73
CA GLU A 454 8.74 -2.48 21.06
C GLU A 454 10.23 -2.80 21.31
N THR A 455 10.92 -3.32 20.29
CA THR A 455 12.36 -3.61 20.37
C THR A 455 13.18 -2.32 20.42
N VAL A 456 12.79 -1.31 19.63
CA VAL A 456 13.41 0.03 19.67
C VAL A 456 13.25 0.65 21.05
N ASP A 457 12.05 0.56 21.65
CA ASP A 457 11.78 1.07 22.99
C ASP A 457 12.61 0.34 24.07
N ASP A 458 12.73 -1.00 23.97
CA ASP A 458 13.59 -1.79 24.87
C ASP A 458 15.05 -1.39 24.76
N TYR A 459 15.59 -1.26 23.54
CA TYR A 459 17.00 -0.88 23.33
C TYR A 459 17.27 0.54 23.80
N TYR A 460 16.33 1.46 23.56
CA TYR A 460 16.43 2.83 24.06
C TYR A 460 16.45 2.86 25.61
N ARG A 461 15.53 2.16 26.27
CA ARG A 461 15.49 2.09 27.75
C ARG A 461 16.73 1.45 28.37
N ARG A 462 17.34 0.50 27.66
CA ARG A 462 18.60 -0.15 28.09
C ARG A 462 19.84 0.70 27.78
N GLY A 463 19.68 1.84 27.12
CA GLY A 463 20.80 2.71 26.72
C GLY A 463 21.67 2.18 25.60
N LEU A 464 21.18 1.21 24.81
CA LEU A 464 21.90 0.64 23.68
C LEU A 464 21.85 1.56 22.44
N ILE A 465 20.79 2.32 22.29
CA ILE A 465 20.59 3.24 21.16
C ILE A 465 20.05 4.58 21.66
N HIS A 466 20.64 5.67 21.17
CA HIS A 466 20.20 7.06 21.39
C HIS A 466 19.98 7.81 20.06
N ASN A 467 20.48 7.28 18.96
CA ASN A 467 20.30 7.81 17.61
C ASN A 467 20.44 6.68 16.57
N ILE A 468 20.18 7.00 15.32
CA ILE A 468 20.20 6.03 14.21
C ILE A 468 21.60 5.41 13.93
N ALA A 469 22.68 6.12 14.24
CA ALA A 469 24.04 5.59 14.03
C ALA A 469 24.41 4.52 15.06
N ASP A 470 23.80 4.55 16.27
CA ASP A 470 24.08 3.57 17.31
C ASP A 470 23.62 2.15 16.93
N LEU A 471 22.69 2.02 15.98
CA LEU A 471 22.26 0.73 15.45
C LEU A 471 23.43 -0.09 14.90
N TYR A 472 24.40 0.57 14.28
CA TYR A 472 25.57 -0.08 13.67
C TYR A 472 26.67 -0.49 14.67
N CYS A 473 26.51 -0.11 15.95
CA CYS A 473 27.39 -0.56 17.04
C CYS A 473 26.87 -1.83 17.72
N ILE A 474 25.59 -2.20 17.50
CA ILE A 474 24.94 -3.31 18.21
C ILE A 474 25.59 -4.64 17.83
N GLN A 475 25.97 -5.41 18.84
CA GLN A 475 26.47 -6.78 18.70
C GLN A 475 25.45 -7.79 19.22
N VAL A 476 25.58 -9.05 18.78
CA VAL A 476 24.68 -10.14 19.23
C VAL A 476 24.63 -10.25 20.75
N GLN A 477 25.76 -10.06 21.44
CA GLN A 477 25.88 -10.10 22.89
C GLN A 477 25.12 -8.98 23.61
N ASP A 478 24.95 -7.82 23.00
CA ASP A 478 24.24 -6.68 23.57
C ASP A 478 22.72 -6.94 23.60
N ILE A 479 22.23 -7.72 22.63
CA ILE A 479 20.83 -8.10 22.47
C ILE A 479 20.48 -9.24 23.44
N ASN A 480 21.39 -10.20 23.63
CA ASN A 480 21.18 -11.40 24.43
C ASN A 480 21.24 -11.11 25.93
N GLY A 481 20.10 -10.76 26.53
CA GLY A 481 19.98 -10.67 28.01
C GLY A 481 19.91 -12.01 28.75
N SER A 482 19.54 -13.13 28.10
CA SER A 482 19.64 -14.56 28.52
C SER A 482 18.76 -15.47 27.65
N GLY A 483 19.28 -16.61 27.21
CA GLY A 483 18.52 -17.75 26.68
C GLY A 483 18.05 -17.63 25.22
N ASN A 484 16.97 -18.26 24.85
CA ASN A 484 16.42 -18.54 23.52
C ASN A 484 16.34 -17.39 22.47
N ARG A 485 16.88 -16.20 22.73
CA ARG A 485 16.84 -15.02 21.85
C ARG A 485 18.05 -14.89 20.90
N GLU A 486 19.04 -15.77 20.98
CA GLU A 486 20.28 -15.65 20.18
C GLU A 486 20.03 -15.69 18.66
N ARG A 487 19.11 -16.53 18.22
CA ARG A 487 18.74 -16.62 16.78
C ARG A 487 18.08 -15.33 16.27
N SER A 488 17.25 -14.71 17.09
CA SER A 488 16.64 -13.41 16.77
C SER A 488 17.68 -12.29 16.75
N ALA A 489 18.59 -12.29 17.73
CA ALA A 489 19.69 -11.32 17.79
C ALA A 489 20.61 -11.40 16.56
N ARG A 490 20.99 -12.61 16.14
CA ARG A 490 21.78 -12.81 14.89
C ARG A 490 21.03 -12.31 13.64
N LYS A 491 19.70 -12.49 13.56
CA LYS A 491 18.90 -11.96 12.44
C LYS A 491 18.92 -10.43 12.41
N ILE A 492 18.75 -9.79 13.58
CA ILE A 492 18.77 -8.33 13.69
C ILE A 492 20.14 -7.78 13.23
N VAL A 493 21.23 -8.31 13.79
CA VAL A 493 22.60 -7.86 13.44
C VAL A 493 22.90 -8.10 11.96
N ALA A 494 22.48 -9.24 11.42
CA ALA A 494 22.65 -9.52 9.99
C ALA A 494 21.83 -8.55 9.10
N SER A 495 20.62 -8.17 9.52
CA SER A 495 19.79 -7.20 8.81
C SER A 495 20.37 -5.78 8.88
N ILE A 496 20.94 -5.39 10.02
CA ILE A 496 21.67 -4.12 10.17
C ILE A 496 22.87 -4.10 9.22
N GLU A 497 23.64 -5.16 9.16
CA GLU A 497 24.80 -5.24 8.26
C GLU A 497 24.38 -5.20 6.78
N ALA A 498 23.34 -5.93 6.40
CA ALA A 498 22.77 -5.91 5.04
C ALA A 498 22.30 -4.50 4.64
N SER A 499 21.79 -3.71 5.58
CA SER A 499 21.29 -2.36 5.31
C SER A 499 22.36 -1.39 4.81
N LYS A 500 23.66 -1.67 5.03
CA LYS A 500 24.78 -0.87 4.49
C LYS A 500 24.82 -0.84 2.96
N GLN A 501 24.16 -1.81 2.30
CA GLN A 501 24.10 -1.89 0.83
C GLN A 501 22.86 -1.16 0.27
N VAL A 502 22.03 -0.57 1.12
CA VAL A 502 20.85 0.19 0.69
C VAL A 502 21.28 1.41 -0.14
N PRO A 503 20.64 1.68 -1.30
CA PRO A 503 21.03 2.77 -2.21
C PRO A 503 20.99 4.16 -1.56
N PHE A 504 21.83 5.07 -2.05
CA PHE A 504 22.03 6.41 -1.50
C PHE A 504 20.74 7.22 -1.35
N GLU A 505 19.84 7.17 -2.33
CA GLU A 505 18.55 7.88 -2.26
C GLU A 505 17.67 7.44 -1.07
N ARG A 506 17.76 6.18 -0.68
CA ARG A 506 17.07 5.67 0.50
C ARG A 506 17.77 6.08 1.79
N VAL A 507 19.10 6.19 1.79
CA VAL A 507 19.84 6.76 2.92
C VAL A 507 19.41 8.20 3.16
N VAL A 508 19.30 9.03 2.13
CA VAL A 508 18.81 10.42 2.22
C VAL A 508 17.40 10.45 2.82
N PHE A 509 16.52 9.58 2.38
CA PHE A 509 15.16 9.46 2.95
C PHE A 509 15.18 9.01 4.41
N ALA A 510 16.06 8.04 4.74
CA ALA A 510 16.18 7.46 6.07
C ALA A 510 16.65 8.47 7.13
N LEU A 511 17.41 9.51 6.76
CA LEU A 511 17.79 10.60 7.67
C LEU A 511 16.57 11.29 8.30
N GLY A 512 15.40 11.20 7.67
CA GLY A 512 14.14 11.72 8.20
C GLY A 512 14.09 13.25 8.25
N ILE A 513 14.78 13.93 7.35
CA ILE A 513 14.76 15.40 7.22
C ILE A 513 13.32 15.85 7.01
N ARG A 514 12.89 16.84 7.79
CA ARG A 514 11.50 17.34 7.74
C ARG A 514 11.15 17.79 6.32
N PHE A 515 9.96 17.46 5.85
CA PHE A 515 9.44 17.70 4.49
C PHE A 515 10.15 16.95 3.36
N VAL A 516 11.25 16.25 3.62
CA VAL A 516 11.91 15.40 2.62
C VAL A 516 11.25 14.01 2.63
N GLY A 517 10.35 13.79 1.66
CA GLY A 517 9.73 12.49 1.41
C GLY A 517 10.58 11.63 0.48
N GLU A 518 10.13 10.40 0.22
CA GLU A 518 10.81 9.43 -0.65
C GLU A 518 11.12 10.01 -2.05
N THR A 519 10.15 10.70 -2.67
CA THR A 519 10.31 11.31 -3.98
C THR A 519 11.35 12.45 -3.95
N SER A 520 11.26 13.35 -2.97
CA SER A 520 12.22 14.45 -2.83
C SER A 520 13.62 13.94 -2.53
N ALA A 521 13.77 12.90 -1.69
CA ALA A 521 15.05 12.27 -1.39
C ALA A 521 15.72 11.70 -2.64
N ARG A 522 14.93 11.03 -3.50
CA ARG A 522 15.42 10.48 -4.77
C ARG A 522 15.86 11.59 -5.74
N LEU A 523 15.09 12.67 -5.85
CA LEU A 523 15.44 13.82 -6.69
C LEU A 523 16.74 14.48 -6.22
N LEU A 524 16.86 14.72 -4.92
CA LEU A 524 18.06 15.29 -4.29
C LEU A 524 19.30 14.39 -4.49
N ALA A 525 19.16 13.08 -4.26
CA ALA A 525 20.23 12.12 -4.43
C ALA A 525 20.75 12.07 -5.89
N ARG A 526 19.85 12.12 -6.86
CA ARG A 526 20.20 12.15 -8.29
C ARG A 526 20.88 13.46 -8.70
N HIS A 527 20.38 14.59 -8.20
CA HIS A 527 20.94 15.90 -8.53
C HIS A 527 22.33 16.10 -7.92
N PHE A 528 22.47 15.88 -6.61
CA PHE A 528 23.72 16.11 -5.89
C PHE A 528 24.71 14.95 -5.94
N LYS A 529 24.24 13.75 -6.28
CA LYS A 529 25.06 12.51 -6.48
C LYS A 529 25.79 12.01 -5.23
N SER A 530 26.05 12.86 -4.23
CA SER A 530 26.71 12.49 -2.99
C SER A 530 26.16 13.26 -1.79
N MET A 531 26.33 12.70 -0.59
CA MET A 531 25.98 13.33 0.67
C MET A 531 26.79 14.62 0.88
N ASP A 532 28.06 14.64 0.48
CA ASP A 532 28.91 15.83 0.63
C ASP A 532 28.43 17.01 -0.23
N ALA A 533 28.00 16.76 -1.46
CA ALA A 533 27.43 17.77 -2.30
C ALA A 533 26.09 18.29 -1.74
N LEU A 534 25.24 17.36 -1.25
CA LEU A 534 23.94 17.72 -0.66
C LEU A 534 24.08 18.55 0.62
N GLN A 535 24.97 18.18 1.54
CA GLN A 535 25.15 18.90 2.81
C GLN A 535 25.74 20.28 2.65
N ASN A 536 26.51 20.52 1.59
CA ASN A 536 27.16 21.82 1.28
C ASN A 536 26.35 22.64 0.27
N ALA A 537 25.18 22.19 -0.15
CA ALA A 537 24.35 22.87 -1.14
C ALA A 537 23.80 24.19 -0.59
N SER A 538 23.86 25.26 -1.39
CA SER A 538 23.23 26.53 -1.09
C SER A 538 21.71 26.45 -1.23
N LEU A 539 21.00 27.43 -0.63
CA LEU A 539 19.54 27.54 -0.77
C LEU A 539 19.11 27.55 -2.24
N GLN A 540 19.81 28.31 -3.08
CA GLN A 540 19.47 28.41 -4.49
C GLN A 540 19.67 27.07 -5.23
N GLN A 541 20.78 26.40 -4.99
CA GLN A 541 21.03 25.07 -5.59
C GLN A 541 19.99 24.03 -5.21
N LEU A 542 19.46 24.09 -3.97
CA LEU A 542 18.38 23.21 -3.54
C LEU A 542 17.05 23.53 -4.20
N ILE A 543 16.72 24.83 -4.36
CA ILE A 543 15.47 25.29 -5.03
C ILE A 543 15.52 24.99 -6.53
N ASP A 544 16.68 25.00 -7.14
CA ASP A 544 16.86 24.69 -8.56
C ASP A 544 16.54 23.20 -8.89
N VAL A 545 16.48 22.33 -7.86
CA VAL A 545 16.04 20.96 -8.02
C VAL A 545 14.51 20.91 -8.22
N ASP A 546 14.07 20.45 -9.37
CA ASP A 546 12.64 20.35 -9.68
C ASP A 546 11.88 19.53 -8.61
N GLY A 547 10.79 20.10 -8.09
CA GLY A 547 10.02 19.52 -7.00
C GLY A 547 10.54 19.80 -5.58
N VAL A 548 11.61 20.60 -5.44
CA VAL A 548 12.12 21.08 -4.14
C VAL A 548 11.78 22.55 -3.97
N GLY A 549 10.77 22.85 -3.17
CA GLY A 549 10.41 24.22 -2.83
C GLY A 549 11.25 24.80 -1.69
N GLU A 550 11.10 26.12 -1.46
CA GLU A 550 11.86 26.87 -0.44
C GLU A 550 11.73 26.26 0.97
N VAL A 551 10.56 25.72 1.34
CA VAL A 551 10.33 25.07 2.64
C VAL A 551 11.20 23.82 2.81
N ILE A 552 11.29 22.99 1.78
CA ILE A 552 12.11 21.77 1.78
C ILE A 552 13.60 22.17 1.83
N ALA A 553 14.01 23.14 1.01
CA ALA A 553 15.39 23.63 0.94
C ALA A 553 15.86 24.17 2.28
N LYS A 554 15.06 25.04 2.93
CA LYS A 554 15.35 25.57 4.29
C LYS A 554 15.46 24.44 5.32
N SER A 555 14.60 23.43 5.25
CA SER A 555 14.64 22.28 6.16
C SER A 555 15.94 21.48 6.01
N ILE A 556 16.41 21.26 4.80
CA ILE A 556 17.68 20.57 4.50
C ILE A 556 18.85 21.35 5.08
N ILE A 557 18.90 22.66 4.83
CA ILE A 557 19.95 23.54 5.37
C ILE A 557 19.95 23.49 6.90
N THR A 558 18.79 23.63 7.53
CA THR A 558 18.66 23.58 9.00
C THR A 558 19.16 22.24 9.54
N TYR A 559 18.84 21.14 8.87
CA TYR A 559 19.27 19.80 9.29
C TYR A 559 20.81 19.68 9.28
N PHE A 560 21.48 20.11 8.23
CA PHE A 560 22.94 19.99 8.09
C PHE A 560 23.71 21.09 8.83
N HIS A 561 23.07 22.20 9.25
CA HIS A 561 23.68 23.18 10.17
C HIS A 561 23.66 22.73 11.62
N ASN A 562 22.94 21.67 11.96
CA ASN A 562 22.94 21.10 13.29
C ASN A 562 24.14 20.14 13.45
N ALA A 563 25.08 20.48 14.35
CA ALA A 563 26.32 19.72 14.59
C ALA A 563 26.04 18.24 15.00
N ALA A 564 24.98 17.99 15.78
CA ALA A 564 24.61 16.65 16.19
C ALA A 564 24.16 15.80 14.98
N ASN A 565 23.41 16.37 14.03
CA ASN A 565 23.02 15.69 12.81
C ASN A 565 24.21 15.39 11.91
N LEU A 566 25.15 16.36 11.79
CA LEU A 566 26.40 16.14 11.04
C LEU A 566 27.25 15.02 11.62
N GLU A 567 27.36 14.95 12.95
CA GLU A 567 28.06 13.86 13.64
C GLU A 567 27.41 12.50 13.31
N ILE A 568 26.09 12.40 13.36
CA ILE A 568 25.35 11.19 13.00
C ILE A 568 25.65 10.80 11.55
N VAL A 569 25.61 11.72 10.60
CA VAL A 569 25.89 11.47 9.19
C VAL A 569 27.33 10.99 8.99
N ASN A 570 28.28 11.59 9.70
CA ASN A 570 29.69 11.18 9.63
C ASN A 570 29.89 9.75 10.18
N ARG A 571 29.27 9.41 11.31
CA ARG A 571 29.28 8.05 11.87
C ARG A 571 28.66 7.03 10.91
N LEU A 572 27.54 7.35 10.27
CA LEU A 572 26.90 6.47 9.27
C LEU A 572 27.85 6.22 8.08
N ARG A 573 28.61 7.26 7.66
CA ARG A 573 29.65 7.13 6.63
C ARG A 573 30.79 6.20 7.08
N GLU A 574 31.28 6.35 8.30
CA GLU A 574 32.33 5.49 8.88
C GLU A 574 31.88 4.04 8.98
N TYR A 575 30.62 3.77 9.24
CA TYR A 575 30.04 2.42 9.25
C TYR A 575 29.85 1.82 7.84
N GLY A 576 30.10 2.59 6.79
CA GLY A 576 30.10 2.11 5.41
C GLY A 576 28.75 2.13 4.69
N LEU A 577 27.84 3.02 5.09
CA LEU A 577 26.60 3.23 4.34
C LEU A 577 26.89 3.90 2.99
N GLN A 578 25.98 3.70 2.02
CA GLN A 578 26.10 4.28 0.70
C GLN A 578 25.85 5.80 0.76
N MET A 579 26.94 6.61 0.73
CA MET A 579 26.87 8.08 0.83
C MET A 579 26.94 8.79 -0.52
N GLN A 580 26.90 8.02 -1.61
CA GLN A 580 26.90 8.52 -2.98
C GLN A 580 26.25 7.52 -3.93
N LEU A 581 25.85 7.98 -5.11
CA LEU A 581 25.43 7.08 -6.17
C LEU A 581 26.58 6.17 -6.59
N SER A 582 26.28 4.92 -6.93
CA SER A 582 27.30 3.99 -7.43
C SER A 582 27.84 4.47 -8.78
N SER A 583 29.06 4.04 -9.11
CA SER A 583 29.68 4.37 -10.42
C SER A 583 28.81 3.91 -11.59
N GLU A 584 28.09 2.80 -11.41
CA GLU A 584 27.15 2.26 -12.40
C GLU A 584 25.89 3.15 -12.53
N GLN A 585 25.35 3.64 -11.43
CA GLN A 585 24.23 4.59 -11.43
C GLN A 585 24.64 5.95 -12.04
N ILE A 586 25.88 6.39 -11.80
CA ILE A 586 26.43 7.62 -12.40
C ILE A 586 26.69 7.43 -13.90
N ALA A 587 27.25 6.28 -14.30
CA ALA A 587 27.52 5.96 -15.70
C ALA A 587 26.21 5.85 -16.53
N ASN A 588 25.15 5.38 -15.91
CA ASN A 588 23.81 5.33 -16.50
C ASN A 588 23.09 6.69 -16.47
N THR A 589 23.66 7.73 -15.84
CA THR A 589 23.16 9.11 -15.89
C THR A 589 24.03 9.92 -16.84
N THR A 590 23.49 10.29 -17.99
CA THR A 590 24.15 11.19 -18.94
C THR A 590 23.39 12.51 -18.99
N ASN A 591 23.99 13.55 -19.58
CA ASN A 591 23.36 14.85 -19.79
C ASN A 591 22.87 15.01 -21.26
N LYS A 592 22.71 13.89 -21.99
CA LYS A 592 22.34 13.92 -23.42
C LYS A 592 20.99 14.60 -23.69
N LEU A 593 20.10 14.58 -22.72
CA LEU A 593 18.80 15.22 -22.77
C LEU A 593 18.66 16.44 -21.86
N GLU A 594 19.77 16.97 -21.34
CA GLU A 594 19.77 18.12 -20.44
C GLU A 594 19.04 19.33 -21.07
N GLY A 595 18.14 19.94 -20.28
CA GLY A 595 17.29 21.05 -20.74
C GLY A 595 16.15 20.67 -21.70
N LYS A 596 15.99 19.40 -22.06
CA LYS A 596 14.90 18.93 -22.91
C LYS A 596 13.66 18.63 -22.09
N SER A 597 12.53 19.21 -22.46
CA SER A 597 11.21 18.87 -21.95
C SER A 597 10.52 17.93 -22.93
N ILE A 598 10.23 16.70 -22.50
CA ILE A 598 9.79 15.61 -23.40
C ILE A 598 8.41 15.12 -22.93
N VAL A 599 7.48 15.00 -23.86
CA VAL A 599 6.17 14.36 -23.64
C VAL A 599 6.23 12.95 -24.16
N ILE A 600 5.79 11.98 -23.37
CA ILE A 600 5.67 10.58 -23.79
C ILE A 600 4.21 10.32 -24.19
N SER A 601 3.96 9.79 -25.39
CA SER A 601 2.61 9.53 -25.91
C SER A 601 2.56 8.28 -26.80
N GLY A 602 1.48 7.51 -26.73
CA GLY A 602 1.30 6.30 -27.53
C GLY A 602 1.62 5.02 -26.75
N VAL A 603 1.57 3.90 -27.46
CA VAL A 603 1.91 2.55 -26.97
C VAL A 603 3.29 2.19 -27.49
N PHE A 604 4.14 1.70 -26.66
CA PHE A 604 5.54 1.42 -26.94
C PHE A 604 5.80 -0.09 -27.07
N SER A 605 6.67 -0.47 -27.98
CA SER A 605 6.97 -1.86 -28.29
C SER A 605 8.24 -2.38 -27.63
N LYS A 606 9.23 -1.50 -27.37
CA LYS A 606 10.56 -1.90 -26.86
C LYS A 606 10.68 -1.76 -25.36
N HIS A 607 10.15 -0.69 -24.81
CA HIS A 607 10.19 -0.40 -23.38
C HIS A 607 8.83 0.12 -22.89
N SER A 608 8.54 -0.09 -21.64
CA SER A 608 7.35 0.50 -21.03
C SER A 608 7.47 2.03 -20.94
N ARG A 609 6.33 2.70 -20.82
CA ARG A 609 6.29 4.15 -20.66
C ARG A 609 7.08 4.63 -19.43
N ASP A 610 7.08 3.84 -18.35
CA ASP A 610 7.82 4.15 -17.12
C ASP A 610 9.33 3.96 -17.31
N GLU A 611 9.76 2.98 -18.09
CA GLU A 611 11.17 2.82 -18.49
C GLU A 611 11.62 3.99 -19.37
N TYR A 612 10.83 4.43 -20.35
CA TYR A 612 11.16 5.62 -21.12
C TYR A 612 11.23 6.89 -20.28
N LYS A 613 10.33 7.03 -19.30
CA LYS A 613 10.38 8.11 -18.33
C LYS A 613 11.67 8.07 -17.51
N ALA A 614 12.05 6.89 -17.04
CA ALA A 614 13.31 6.70 -16.32
C ALA A 614 14.53 7.02 -17.20
N MET A 615 14.54 6.58 -18.47
CA MET A 615 15.60 6.90 -19.44
C MET A 615 15.72 8.40 -19.68
N ILE A 616 14.61 9.11 -19.86
CA ILE A 616 14.60 10.57 -20.01
C ILE A 616 15.22 11.24 -18.80
N GLU A 617 14.76 10.87 -17.60
CA GLU A 617 15.25 11.44 -16.34
C GLU A 617 16.72 11.07 -16.05
N GLN A 618 17.15 9.84 -16.38
CA GLN A 618 18.53 9.39 -16.27
C GLN A 618 19.49 10.16 -17.20
N ASN A 619 18.97 10.65 -18.32
CA ASN A 619 19.77 11.40 -19.28
C ASN A 619 19.59 12.93 -19.16
N GLY A 620 19.12 13.41 -17.99
CA GLY A 620 19.02 14.86 -17.69
C GLY A 620 17.82 15.56 -18.33
N GLY A 621 16.91 14.81 -19.00
CA GLY A 621 15.68 15.33 -19.58
C GLY A 621 14.54 15.42 -18.56
N LYS A 622 13.55 16.22 -18.88
CA LYS A 622 12.32 16.41 -18.10
C LYS A 622 11.12 15.77 -18.80
N ASN A 623 10.51 14.78 -18.16
CA ASN A 623 9.23 14.27 -18.65
C ASN A 623 8.09 15.20 -18.21
N VAL A 624 7.31 15.71 -19.17
CA VAL A 624 6.17 16.62 -18.94
C VAL A 624 4.87 15.99 -19.44
N GLY A 625 3.78 16.23 -18.71
CA GLY A 625 2.50 15.58 -18.97
C GLY A 625 1.70 16.19 -20.14
N SER A 626 2.02 17.43 -20.56
CA SER A 626 1.29 18.15 -21.60
C SER A 626 2.21 18.87 -22.56
N ILE A 627 1.76 18.94 -23.84
CA ILE A 627 2.49 19.64 -24.89
C ILE A 627 2.29 21.15 -24.72
N SER A 628 3.37 21.90 -24.78
CA SER A 628 3.39 23.36 -24.74
C SER A 628 4.49 23.90 -25.66
N GLY A 629 4.54 25.22 -25.88
CA GLY A 629 5.63 25.86 -26.63
C GLY A 629 7.04 25.67 -26.04
N LYS A 630 7.14 25.11 -24.84
CA LYS A 630 8.40 24.74 -24.18
C LYS A 630 8.75 23.25 -24.32
N THR A 631 7.89 22.45 -24.95
CA THR A 631 8.16 21.01 -25.19
C THR A 631 9.20 20.88 -26.29
N SER A 632 10.28 20.19 -26.00
CA SER A 632 11.41 20.00 -26.93
C SER A 632 11.06 19.01 -28.04
N PHE A 633 10.45 17.88 -27.65
CA PHE A 633 9.88 16.90 -28.58
C PHE A 633 8.92 15.96 -27.87
N ILE A 634 8.19 15.17 -28.65
CA ILE A 634 7.30 14.11 -28.16
C ILE A 634 7.94 12.78 -28.52
N LEU A 635 8.19 11.94 -27.51
CA LEU A 635 8.49 10.53 -27.74
C LEU A 635 7.16 9.81 -28.01
N ALA A 636 6.97 9.40 -29.25
CA ALA A 636 5.74 8.80 -29.75
C ALA A 636 5.92 7.30 -29.98
N GLY A 637 5.10 6.49 -29.31
CA GLY A 637 4.85 5.12 -29.68
C GLY A 637 3.71 4.99 -30.70
N GLU A 638 3.31 3.77 -31.01
CA GLU A 638 2.16 3.49 -31.85
C GLU A 638 0.87 4.08 -31.26
N ASN A 639 -0.08 4.45 -32.11
CA ASN A 639 -1.40 4.96 -31.71
C ASN A 639 -1.36 6.23 -30.84
N MET A 640 -0.46 7.16 -31.11
CA MET A 640 -0.50 8.49 -30.49
C MET A 640 -1.86 9.16 -30.79
N GLY A 641 -2.53 9.65 -29.73
CA GLY A 641 -3.87 10.24 -29.86
C GLY A 641 -3.90 11.43 -30.82
N PRO A 642 -4.95 11.55 -31.70
CA PRO A 642 -5.03 12.55 -32.75
C PRO A 642 -4.97 13.99 -32.25
N SER A 643 -5.47 14.28 -31.06
CA SER A 643 -5.41 15.62 -30.46
C SER A 643 -4.00 16.04 -30.06
N LYS A 644 -3.15 15.11 -29.61
CA LYS A 644 -1.74 15.40 -29.35
C LYS A 644 -0.95 15.60 -30.62
N LEU A 645 -1.29 14.84 -31.67
CA LEU A 645 -0.71 15.02 -32.98
C LEU A 645 -1.00 16.43 -33.52
N GLN A 646 -2.28 16.84 -33.54
CA GLN A 646 -2.70 18.19 -33.99
C GLN A 646 -2.06 19.30 -33.12
N LYS A 647 -1.94 19.08 -31.82
CA LYS A 647 -1.31 20.06 -30.92
C LYS A 647 0.20 20.17 -31.14
N ALA A 648 0.87 19.06 -31.45
CA ALA A 648 2.27 19.04 -31.84
C ALA A 648 2.50 19.79 -33.14
N GLU A 649 1.70 19.52 -34.15
CA GLU A 649 1.73 20.24 -35.46
C GLU A 649 1.47 21.73 -35.29
N LYS A 650 0.44 22.11 -34.51
CA LYS A 650 0.08 23.52 -34.26
C LYS A 650 1.20 24.29 -33.52
N LEU A 651 1.95 23.63 -32.67
CA LEU A 651 3.02 24.24 -31.86
C LEU A 651 4.42 24.01 -32.46
N GLY A 652 4.51 23.29 -33.60
CA GLY A 652 5.80 22.96 -34.23
C GLY A 652 6.69 22.07 -33.40
N VAL A 653 6.11 21.21 -32.51
CA VAL A 653 6.87 20.31 -31.64
C VAL A 653 7.23 19.05 -32.42
N GLN A 654 8.51 18.70 -32.44
CA GLN A 654 9.02 17.51 -33.14
C GLN A 654 8.45 16.23 -32.51
N ILE A 655 8.09 15.26 -33.35
CA ILE A 655 7.70 13.90 -32.93
C ILE A 655 8.87 12.98 -33.22
N VAL A 656 9.27 12.18 -32.22
CA VAL A 656 10.40 11.26 -32.23
C VAL A 656 9.88 9.87 -31.90
N ASP A 657 10.19 8.88 -32.72
CA ASP A 657 9.86 7.47 -32.46
C ASP A 657 10.83 6.80 -31.49
N GLU A 658 10.52 5.55 -31.10
CA GLU A 658 11.33 4.76 -30.15
C GLU A 658 12.78 4.58 -30.63
N ASP A 659 12.98 4.27 -31.92
CA ASP A 659 14.30 4.00 -32.46
C ASP A 659 15.18 5.27 -32.49
N THR A 660 14.61 6.36 -32.93
CA THR A 660 15.28 7.67 -32.93
C THR A 660 15.61 8.12 -31.51
N PHE A 661 14.69 7.94 -30.54
CA PHE A 661 14.93 8.28 -29.15
C PHE A 661 16.05 7.44 -28.53
N LEU A 662 16.05 6.13 -28.75
CA LEU A 662 17.09 5.24 -28.24
C LEU A 662 18.45 5.60 -28.84
N SER A 663 18.50 5.92 -30.15
CA SER A 663 19.73 6.40 -30.81
C SER A 663 20.23 7.74 -30.25
N MET A 664 19.34 8.61 -29.73
CA MET A 664 19.78 9.83 -29.02
C MET A 664 20.46 9.53 -27.68
N LEU A 665 20.24 8.33 -27.12
CA LEU A 665 20.80 7.89 -25.85
C LEU A 665 22.09 7.07 -26.02
N GLU A 666 22.37 6.56 -27.23
CA GLU A 666 23.64 5.94 -27.57
C GLU A 666 24.76 7.01 -27.79
#